data_78c8fdaae969dfc1b2fe1f22ecb08cc8
#
_entry.id   78c8fdaae969dfc1b2fe1f22ecb08cc8
#
_cell.length_a   1.000
_cell.length_b   1.000
_cell.length_c   1.000
_cell.angle_alpha   90.00
_cell.angle_beta   90.00
_cell.angle_gamma   90.00
#
_symmetry.space_group_name_H-M   'P 1'
#
loop_
_entity.id
_entity.type
_entity.pdbx_description
1 polymer ?
#
loop_
_entity_poly.entity_id
_entity_poly.type
_entity_poly.pdbx_seq_one_letter_code
_entity_poly.pdbx_strand_id
1 'polypeptide(L)'
;MIFFKHRRSAERDAFSVPRSVQKSIPIKRIYQDGVFQVSGKFSKTWRFFDVNYAVASPEKQRELFMTYCSFLNSLPIGATAKITLFNRQLNQKDFGRTLLMPMQGDRRDLYRNEYNALVLGKAAESNNLIQEKYITVSAEKKSVEEARAFFSRVGTDLTTGLSRMSSSVREITVNDRLRLLHDFYRPGEEQLFRFNLEDTIRKGHDFRDCIAPDCISFQKNHYELGDHVGRTLFLREYASFISDEMITELMDYPRNMMLSIDIIPVAMDEAVSDIRKRIMSVESDITRWQQRQNQNNNFTASIPYDLEQMRSETKEFMDDLMSRDQRMMLALVTLTHLADNLEQLDQDTEALQAIGRARGCQFNILRYQQEDALNTVLPLGLKRIDATRTLTTECTAVLMPFKSQEIQDAGGIYYGVNAVSHNLIVCNRGNLLNGNGFITGVSGSGKSMAAKQEVSALALSTDHDIIIVDPEREYGELVRALGGEVITISASDPNGCHINALDLSEGYGDGREPLVMKSEFIMSLYEQLMGADKIEPQEKSIIDRSVGNIYREYIKNFQGQPPTLKDLYDDLMKQVNPEAHRIALALELFTVGSLNVFSHQTNINTKSRILCFDIQDLGENLKSVGLLVMLDAIYNRVIQNRREGKYTHVYIDEIYLFFANGSGSGHSITNYSSEFLYKCWKRFRKYGATLTGITQNVEECLLSNTARMMFANSEFLLMLNQATTDREQLARLLGASDTQMSYVDNAPAGHGLIKVGGAIVPFANELPKNTELYRLMSTRPNEKFL
;
A
#
# COMPACT_ATOMS: atom_id res chain seq x y z
N MET A 1 -36.77 7.17 -20.17
CA MET A 1 -36.26 6.66 -18.86
C MET A 1 -37.39 6.03 -18.06
N ILE A 2 -37.35 4.73 -17.86
CA ILE A 2 -38.55 3.93 -17.56
C ILE A 2 -38.52 3.51 -16.07
N PHE A 3 -39.50 3.96 -15.27
CA PHE A 3 -39.70 3.49 -13.91
C PHE A 3 -40.46 2.16 -13.91
N PHE A 4 -39.80 1.07 -13.51
CA PHE A 4 -40.51 -0.15 -13.16
C PHE A 4 -41.01 -0.02 -11.72
N LYS A 5 -42.31 -0.04 -11.51
CA LYS A 5 -42.89 -0.34 -10.22
C LYS A 5 -42.78 -1.85 -9.98
N HIS A 6 -41.62 -2.32 -9.56
CA HIS A 6 -41.54 -3.65 -9.02
C HIS A 6 -42.27 -3.64 -7.66
N ARG A 7 -43.27 -4.49 -7.51
CA ARG A 7 -44.05 -4.68 -6.27
C ARG A 7 -43.25 -5.41 -5.18
N ARG A 8 -41.95 -5.20 -5.05
CA ARG A 8 -41.25 -5.44 -3.79
C ARG A 8 -41.41 -4.17 -2.98
N SER A 9 -42.50 -4.10 -2.19
CA SER A 9 -42.75 -3.03 -1.23
C SER A 9 -41.48 -2.72 -0.44
N ALA A 10 -41.22 -1.43 -0.22
CA ALA A 10 -40.18 -1.01 0.73
C ALA A 10 -40.34 -1.84 2.00
N GLU A 11 -39.24 -2.37 2.52
CA GLU A 11 -39.20 -3.19 3.73
C GLU A 11 -39.54 -2.31 4.93
N ARG A 12 -40.83 -2.13 5.21
CA ARG A 12 -41.31 -1.31 6.33
C ARG A 12 -41.72 -2.23 7.46
N ASP A 13 -41.01 -2.14 8.58
CA ASP A 13 -41.57 -2.52 9.85
C ASP A 13 -42.78 -1.62 10.16
N ALA A 14 -43.78 -2.13 10.93
CA ALA A 14 -44.88 -1.30 11.34
C ALA A 14 -44.34 -0.04 12.03
N PHE A 15 -44.79 1.14 11.58
CA PHE A 15 -44.32 2.42 12.10
C PHE A 15 -44.60 2.49 13.61
N SER A 16 -43.55 2.64 14.39
CA SER A 16 -43.61 2.97 15.81
C SER A 16 -42.63 4.07 16.13
N VAL A 17 -43.03 5.08 16.85
CA VAL A 17 -42.11 6.14 17.28
C VAL A 17 -41.06 5.55 18.21
N PRO A 18 -39.76 5.61 17.90
CA PRO A 18 -38.73 5.11 18.79
C PRO A 18 -38.75 5.86 20.13
N ARG A 19 -38.70 5.13 21.22
CA ARG A 19 -38.67 5.73 22.57
C ARG A 19 -37.26 5.96 23.11
N SER A 20 -36.25 5.53 22.40
CA SER A 20 -34.82 5.74 22.71
C SER A 20 -33.99 5.69 21.44
N VAL A 21 -32.78 6.26 21.47
CA VAL A 21 -31.84 6.27 20.37
C VAL A 21 -31.50 4.84 19.91
N GLN A 22 -31.32 3.90 20.84
CA GLN A 22 -31.03 2.50 20.49
C GLN A 22 -32.16 1.87 19.66
N LYS A 23 -33.41 2.28 19.85
CA LYS A 23 -34.57 1.75 19.11
C LYS A 23 -34.69 2.30 17.70
N SER A 24 -34.03 3.42 17.39
CA SER A 24 -33.94 3.93 16.00
C SER A 24 -32.91 3.14 15.17
N ILE A 25 -32.05 2.35 15.82
CA ILE A 25 -31.08 1.48 15.16
C ILE A 25 -31.72 0.11 14.90
N PRO A 26 -31.95 -0.28 13.63
CA PRO A 26 -32.84 -1.44 13.31
C PRO A 26 -32.12 -2.79 13.41
N ILE A 27 -31.09 -2.92 14.22
CA ILE A 27 -30.40 -4.20 14.47
C ILE A 27 -31.06 -4.93 15.61
N LYS A 28 -31.57 -6.13 15.32
CA LYS A 28 -32.29 -6.96 16.35
C LYS A 28 -31.33 -7.86 17.12
N ARG A 29 -30.39 -8.50 16.44
CA ARG A 29 -29.41 -9.42 17.04
C ARG A 29 -28.09 -9.34 16.30
N ILE A 30 -27.01 -9.61 17.03
CA ILE A 30 -25.62 -9.72 16.49
C ILE A 30 -25.08 -11.09 16.89
N TYR A 31 -24.17 -11.61 16.04
CA TYR A 31 -23.51 -12.90 16.25
C TYR A 31 -21.99 -12.72 16.14
N GLN A 32 -21.25 -13.56 16.85
CA GLN A 32 -19.78 -13.46 16.95
C GLN A 32 -19.07 -13.48 15.59
N ASP A 33 -19.64 -14.21 14.63
CA ASP A 33 -19.15 -14.34 13.25
C ASP A 33 -19.48 -13.13 12.34
N GLY A 34 -19.93 -12.02 12.92
CA GLY A 34 -20.26 -10.80 12.20
C GLY A 34 -21.60 -10.83 11.45
N VAL A 35 -22.41 -11.88 11.59
CA VAL A 35 -23.77 -11.91 11.07
C VAL A 35 -24.67 -11.02 11.93
N PHE A 36 -25.45 -10.14 11.31
CA PHE A 36 -26.47 -9.31 11.97
C PHE A 36 -27.85 -9.74 11.49
N GLN A 37 -28.82 -9.75 12.43
CA GLN A 37 -30.23 -9.86 12.12
C GLN A 37 -30.85 -8.47 12.14
N VAL A 38 -31.36 -8.03 11.00
CA VAL A 38 -31.87 -6.69 10.78
C VAL A 38 -33.23 -6.79 10.10
N SER A 39 -34.30 -6.28 10.73
CA SER A 39 -35.70 -6.26 10.20
C SER A 39 -36.12 -7.56 9.48
N GLY A 40 -35.91 -8.71 10.10
CA GLY A 40 -36.32 -10.01 9.54
C GLY A 40 -35.35 -10.66 8.55
N LYS A 41 -34.31 -9.95 8.13
CA LYS A 41 -33.21 -10.47 7.28
C LYS A 41 -31.96 -10.71 8.08
N PHE A 42 -31.09 -11.54 7.54
CA PHE A 42 -29.71 -11.68 7.97
C PHE A 42 -28.79 -10.95 7.00
N SER A 43 -27.76 -10.31 7.53
CA SER A 43 -26.75 -9.63 6.72
C SER A 43 -25.35 -9.91 7.24
N LYS A 44 -24.37 -9.97 6.32
CA LYS A 44 -22.96 -10.10 6.60
C LYS A 44 -22.17 -9.13 5.74
N THR A 45 -21.05 -8.62 6.26
CA THR A 45 -20.26 -7.57 5.60
C THR A 45 -18.83 -8.03 5.46
N TRP A 46 -18.21 -7.70 4.32
CA TRP A 46 -16.81 -7.90 3.99
C TRP A 46 -16.20 -6.54 3.65
N ARG A 47 -14.94 -6.34 4.03
CA ARG A 47 -14.13 -5.21 3.57
C ARG A 47 -13.36 -5.65 2.33
N PHE A 48 -13.33 -4.81 1.30
CA PHE A 48 -12.50 -5.01 0.12
C PHE A 48 -11.61 -3.81 -0.12
N PHE A 49 -10.54 -4.01 -0.90
CA PHE A 49 -9.51 -3.00 -1.08
C PHE A 49 -9.52 -2.47 -2.51
N ASP A 50 -8.95 -1.28 -2.69
CA ASP A 50 -8.93 -0.60 -3.97
C ASP A 50 -8.02 -1.27 -5.00
N VAL A 51 -8.26 -0.94 -6.25
CA VAL A 51 -7.48 -1.36 -7.42
C VAL A 51 -7.01 -0.10 -8.14
N ASN A 52 -5.82 -0.15 -8.72
CA ASN A 52 -5.27 0.96 -9.51
C ASN A 52 -5.98 1.12 -10.86
N TYR A 53 -7.25 1.50 -10.84
CA TYR A 53 -8.05 1.70 -12.04
C TYR A 53 -7.67 2.97 -12.79
N ALA A 54 -7.57 4.10 -12.10
CA ALA A 54 -7.32 5.41 -12.70
C ALA A 54 -5.95 5.53 -13.40
N VAL A 55 -4.95 4.77 -12.93
CA VAL A 55 -3.59 4.78 -13.49
C VAL A 55 -3.30 3.55 -14.36
N ALA A 56 -4.31 2.72 -14.65
CA ALA A 56 -4.17 1.58 -15.55
C ALA A 56 -4.17 2.01 -17.02
N SER A 57 -3.57 1.19 -17.91
CA SER A 57 -3.71 1.43 -19.36
C SER A 57 -5.17 1.28 -19.82
N PRO A 58 -5.58 1.91 -20.93
CA PRO A 58 -6.95 1.79 -21.43
C PRO A 58 -7.39 0.34 -21.66
N GLU A 59 -6.49 -0.54 -22.11
CA GLU A 59 -6.76 -1.97 -22.30
C GLU A 59 -7.01 -2.64 -20.95
N LYS A 60 -6.20 -2.32 -19.94
CA LYS A 60 -6.34 -2.87 -18.59
C LYS A 60 -7.58 -2.33 -17.88
N GLN A 61 -7.93 -1.07 -18.08
CA GLN A 61 -9.19 -0.49 -17.57
C GLN A 61 -10.38 -1.24 -18.15
N ARG A 62 -10.37 -1.53 -19.47
CA ARG A 62 -11.43 -2.32 -20.12
C ARG A 62 -11.49 -3.75 -19.58
N GLU A 63 -10.35 -4.40 -19.39
CA GLU A 63 -10.28 -5.74 -18.78
C GLU A 63 -10.85 -5.76 -17.35
N LEU A 64 -10.47 -4.77 -16.53
CA LEU A 64 -10.99 -4.61 -15.17
C LEU A 64 -12.51 -4.37 -15.18
N PHE A 65 -13.00 -3.52 -16.08
CA PHE A 65 -14.42 -3.26 -16.24
C PHE A 65 -15.20 -4.53 -16.60
N MET A 66 -14.73 -5.30 -17.59
CA MET A 66 -15.37 -6.57 -17.98
C MET A 66 -15.31 -7.62 -16.87
N THR A 67 -14.22 -7.65 -16.12
CA THR A 67 -14.10 -8.54 -14.94
C THR A 67 -15.06 -8.13 -13.83
N TYR A 68 -15.27 -6.82 -13.64
CA TYR A 68 -16.25 -6.30 -12.70
C TYR A 68 -17.69 -6.60 -13.14
N CYS A 69 -18.01 -6.52 -14.44
CA CYS A 69 -19.29 -7.00 -14.99
C CYS A 69 -19.53 -8.49 -14.66
N SER A 70 -18.51 -9.32 -14.87
CA SER A 70 -18.58 -10.76 -14.53
C SER A 70 -18.79 -10.99 -13.03
N PHE A 71 -18.14 -10.18 -12.18
CA PHE A 71 -18.34 -10.21 -10.73
C PHE A 71 -19.80 -9.84 -10.37
N LEU A 72 -20.35 -8.78 -10.92
CA LEU A 72 -21.75 -8.38 -10.71
C LEU A 72 -22.71 -9.50 -11.13
N ASN A 73 -22.45 -10.15 -12.25
CA ASN A 73 -23.22 -11.31 -12.72
C ASN A 73 -23.17 -12.51 -11.78
N SER A 74 -22.13 -12.63 -10.94
CA SER A 74 -22.01 -13.71 -9.96
C SER A 74 -22.81 -13.46 -8.68
N LEU A 75 -23.35 -12.26 -8.47
CA LEU A 75 -24.11 -11.95 -7.26
C LEU A 75 -25.35 -12.83 -7.11
N PRO A 76 -25.69 -13.27 -5.88
CA PRO A 76 -26.75 -14.23 -5.66
C PRO A 76 -28.13 -13.63 -5.90
N ILE A 77 -28.95 -14.31 -6.72
CA ILE A 77 -30.34 -13.96 -6.96
C ILE A 77 -31.15 -14.12 -5.65
N GLY A 78 -32.07 -13.19 -5.38
CA GLY A 78 -32.89 -13.20 -4.16
C GLY A 78 -32.21 -12.59 -2.94
N ALA A 79 -30.97 -12.15 -3.06
CA ALA A 79 -30.27 -11.35 -2.05
C ALA A 79 -30.08 -9.90 -2.51
N THR A 80 -29.80 -9.02 -1.58
CA THR A 80 -29.36 -7.65 -1.88
C THR A 80 -27.88 -7.55 -1.57
N ALA A 81 -27.08 -7.17 -2.57
CA ALA A 81 -25.69 -6.79 -2.35
C ALA A 81 -25.61 -5.25 -2.27
N LYS A 82 -25.00 -4.75 -1.23
CA LYS A 82 -24.81 -3.32 -0.98
C LYS A 82 -23.32 -3.03 -0.94
N ILE A 83 -22.85 -2.25 -1.90
CA ILE A 83 -21.49 -1.70 -1.90
C ILE A 83 -21.54 -0.39 -1.14
N THR A 84 -20.74 -0.25 -0.11
CA THR A 84 -20.68 0.95 0.74
C THR A 84 -19.27 1.52 0.73
N LEU A 85 -19.16 2.79 0.37
CA LEU A 85 -17.96 3.59 0.44
C LEU A 85 -18.10 4.52 1.64
N PHE A 86 -17.18 4.44 2.57
CA PHE A 86 -17.18 5.24 3.79
C PHE A 86 -15.96 6.14 3.82
N ASN A 87 -16.18 7.44 3.73
CA ASN A 87 -15.19 8.48 3.96
C ASN A 87 -15.31 8.97 5.39
N ARG A 88 -14.23 8.96 6.12
CA ARG A 88 -14.13 9.65 7.39
C ARG A 88 -12.92 10.58 7.39
N GLN A 89 -13.08 11.75 7.96
CA GLN A 89 -11.95 12.63 8.21
C GLN A 89 -11.05 12.03 9.27
N LEU A 90 -9.75 12.14 9.05
CA LEU A 90 -8.76 11.67 10.01
C LEU A 90 -8.81 12.58 11.24
N ASN A 91 -9.12 12.01 12.40
CA ASN A 91 -9.13 12.76 13.65
C ASN A 91 -7.70 13.22 13.98
N GLN A 92 -7.52 14.55 14.20
CA GLN A 92 -6.20 15.12 14.51
C GLN A 92 -5.53 14.46 15.73
N LYS A 93 -6.30 13.99 16.70
CA LYS A 93 -5.76 13.29 17.89
C LYS A 93 -5.25 11.89 17.55
N ASP A 94 -5.93 11.16 16.67
CA ASP A 94 -5.48 9.83 16.19
C ASP A 94 -4.28 9.97 15.27
N PHE A 95 -4.31 10.96 14.39
CA PHE A 95 -3.19 11.33 13.55
C PHE A 95 -1.93 11.61 14.39
N GLY A 96 -2.07 12.43 15.43
CA GLY A 96 -0.97 12.77 16.32
C GLY A 96 -0.35 11.56 17.03
N ARG A 97 -1.16 10.56 17.39
CA ARG A 97 -0.64 9.35 18.07
C ARG A 97 -0.04 8.33 17.12
N THR A 98 -0.48 8.30 15.88
CA THR A 98 -0.11 7.24 14.92
C THR A 98 1.07 7.64 14.04
N LEU A 99 1.22 8.90 13.71
CA LEU A 99 2.20 9.41 12.74
C LEU A 99 3.20 10.40 13.30
N LEU A 100 2.84 11.14 14.36
CA LEU A 100 3.77 12.12 14.94
C LEU A 100 4.75 11.44 15.90
N MET A 101 5.99 11.90 15.84
CA MET A 101 7.05 11.45 16.73
C MET A 101 6.92 12.10 18.11
N PRO A 102 6.91 11.32 19.21
CA PRO A 102 6.89 11.85 20.55
C PRO A 102 8.22 12.53 20.87
N MET A 103 8.17 13.68 21.59
CA MET A 103 9.36 14.36 22.10
C MET A 103 10.02 13.52 23.19
N GLN A 104 11.35 13.45 23.19
CA GLN A 104 12.13 12.63 24.10
C GLN A 104 13.00 13.45 25.09
N GLY A 105 13.02 14.79 24.97
CA GLY A 105 13.81 15.70 25.79
C GLY A 105 15.30 15.73 25.41
N ASP A 106 15.65 15.29 24.21
CA ASP A 106 17.01 15.26 23.70
C ASP A 106 17.26 16.32 22.60
N ARG A 107 18.52 16.46 22.18
CA ARG A 107 18.91 17.45 21.14
C ARG A 107 18.23 17.20 19.79
N ARG A 108 17.73 15.99 19.53
CA ARG A 108 17.07 15.59 18.29
C ARG A 108 15.59 16.02 18.25
N ASP A 109 15.05 16.57 19.33
CA ASP A 109 13.68 17.08 19.37
C ASP A 109 13.46 18.23 18.40
N LEU A 110 14.50 19.00 18.04
CA LEU A 110 14.42 19.96 16.94
C LEU A 110 13.97 19.29 15.64
N TYR A 111 14.62 18.19 15.29
CA TYR A 111 14.32 17.44 14.05
C TYR A 111 12.96 16.73 14.13
N ARG A 112 12.55 16.22 15.32
CA ARG A 112 11.21 15.65 15.53
C ARG A 112 10.13 16.73 15.35
N ASN A 113 10.35 17.94 15.85
CA ASN A 113 9.43 19.06 15.66
C ASN A 113 9.29 19.43 14.18
N GLU A 114 10.40 19.54 13.44
CA GLU A 114 10.38 19.84 12.01
C GLU A 114 9.68 18.76 11.19
N TYR A 115 9.96 17.47 11.49
CA TYR A 115 9.28 16.35 10.86
C TYR A 115 7.78 16.34 11.17
N ASN A 116 7.39 16.56 12.42
CA ASN A 116 5.99 16.64 12.82
C ASN A 116 5.28 17.80 12.15
N ALA A 117 5.93 18.97 12.05
CA ALA A 117 5.38 20.14 11.35
C ALA A 117 5.18 19.86 9.84
N LEU A 118 6.14 19.17 9.19
CA LEU A 118 6.01 18.72 7.80
C LEU A 118 4.77 17.83 7.63
N VAL A 119 4.66 16.78 8.45
CA VAL A 119 3.59 15.80 8.34
C VAL A 119 2.23 16.43 8.63
N LEU A 120 2.13 17.33 9.63
CA LEU A 120 0.92 18.10 9.93
C LEU A 120 0.56 19.07 8.80
N GLY A 121 1.54 19.77 8.24
CA GLY A 121 1.32 20.67 7.10
C GLY A 121 0.80 19.91 5.88
N LYS A 122 1.43 18.80 5.54
CA LYS A 122 0.98 17.94 4.43
C LYS A 122 -0.38 17.29 4.70
N ALA A 123 -0.67 16.95 5.95
CA ALA A 123 -1.99 16.48 6.34
C ALA A 123 -3.05 17.57 6.19
N ALA A 124 -2.75 18.83 6.52
CA ALA A 124 -3.68 19.94 6.32
C ALA A 124 -3.93 20.27 4.84
N GLU A 125 -2.94 20.06 3.97
CA GLU A 125 -3.04 20.25 2.51
C GLU A 125 -3.71 19.05 1.84
N SER A 126 -3.66 17.86 2.44
CA SER A 126 -4.26 16.63 1.91
C SER A 126 -5.76 16.57 2.19
N ASN A 127 -6.48 15.70 1.49
CA ASN A 127 -7.91 15.49 1.75
C ASN A 127 -8.19 14.95 3.16
N ASN A 128 -7.19 14.45 3.87
CA ASN A 128 -7.31 13.84 5.22
C ASN A 128 -8.42 12.80 5.34
N LEU A 129 -8.69 12.08 4.26
CA LEU A 129 -9.76 11.12 4.20
C LEU A 129 -9.23 9.69 4.33
N ILE A 130 -9.79 8.96 5.26
CA ILE A 130 -9.71 7.50 5.24
C ILE A 130 -10.92 7.00 4.46
N GLN A 131 -10.68 6.40 3.31
CA GLN A 131 -11.72 5.78 2.51
C GLN A 131 -11.72 4.26 2.73
N GLU A 132 -12.83 3.75 3.21
CA GLU A 132 -13.03 2.32 3.44
C GLU A 132 -14.17 1.80 2.56
N LYS A 133 -13.99 0.59 2.04
CA LYS A 133 -14.92 -0.03 1.08
C LYS A 133 -15.46 -1.34 1.61
N TYR A 134 -16.78 -1.46 1.61
CA TYR A 134 -17.48 -2.61 2.17
C TYR A 134 -18.49 -3.17 1.18
N ILE A 135 -18.67 -4.47 1.21
CA ILE A 135 -19.79 -5.15 0.57
C ILE A 135 -20.62 -5.87 1.63
N THR A 136 -21.90 -5.52 1.74
CA THR A 136 -22.84 -6.14 2.66
C THR A 136 -23.85 -6.92 1.85
N VAL A 137 -23.96 -8.21 2.09
CA VAL A 137 -24.99 -9.05 1.49
C VAL A 137 -26.06 -9.35 2.51
N SER A 138 -27.32 -9.17 2.14
CA SER A 138 -28.47 -9.48 2.97
C SER A 138 -29.44 -10.43 2.28
N ALA A 139 -29.99 -11.36 3.03
CA ALA A 139 -30.95 -12.34 2.53
C ALA A 139 -31.98 -12.72 3.61
N GLU A 140 -33.18 -13.08 3.18
CA GLU A 140 -34.20 -13.69 4.02
C GLU A 140 -33.88 -15.16 4.22
N LYS A 141 -33.67 -15.59 5.45
CA LYS A 141 -33.41 -16.98 5.84
C LYS A 141 -34.24 -17.34 7.06
N LYS A 142 -34.59 -18.62 7.19
CA LYS A 142 -35.43 -19.10 8.30
C LYS A 142 -34.70 -19.19 9.62
N SER A 143 -33.37 -19.48 9.55
CA SER A 143 -32.52 -19.59 10.74
C SER A 143 -31.15 -18.96 10.53
N VAL A 144 -30.41 -18.75 11.61
CA VAL A 144 -29.02 -18.23 11.53
C VAL A 144 -28.07 -19.26 10.93
N GLU A 145 -28.33 -20.55 11.11
CA GLU A 145 -27.51 -21.65 10.53
C GLU A 145 -27.62 -21.65 9.01
N GLU A 146 -28.84 -21.52 8.46
CA GLU A 146 -29.05 -21.36 7.02
C GLU A 146 -28.38 -20.08 6.50
N ALA A 147 -28.44 -18.99 7.27
CA ALA A 147 -27.77 -17.74 6.92
C ALA A 147 -26.24 -17.90 6.88
N ARG A 148 -25.65 -18.59 7.87
CA ARG A 148 -24.21 -18.89 7.91
C ARG A 148 -23.75 -19.69 6.72
N ALA A 149 -24.45 -20.77 6.38
CA ALA A 149 -24.14 -21.61 5.21
C ALA A 149 -24.21 -20.80 3.90
N PHE A 150 -25.23 -19.94 3.78
CA PHE A 150 -25.39 -19.04 2.65
C PHE A 150 -24.23 -18.03 2.55
N PHE A 151 -23.90 -17.33 3.65
CA PHE A 151 -22.84 -16.32 3.66
C PHE A 151 -21.43 -16.91 3.50
N SER A 152 -21.19 -18.13 3.95
CA SER A 152 -19.91 -18.83 3.69
C SER A 152 -19.67 -19.02 2.19
N ARG A 153 -20.69 -19.47 1.46
CA ARG A 153 -20.60 -19.61 0.00
C ARG A 153 -20.43 -18.26 -0.69
N VAL A 154 -21.25 -17.28 -0.32
CA VAL A 154 -21.16 -15.92 -0.87
C VAL A 154 -19.79 -15.31 -0.61
N GLY A 155 -19.21 -15.48 0.58
CA GLY A 155 -17.87 -15.00 0.91
C GLY A 155 -16.79 -15.58 -0.01
N THR A 156 -16.89 -16.88 -0.34
CA THR A 156 -15.98 -17.54 -1.30
C THR A 156 -16.14 -16.95 -2.72
N ASP A 157 -17.38 -16.74 -3.16
CA ASP A 157 -17.68 -16.18 -4.48
C ASP A 157 -17.16 -14.73 -4.58
N LEU A 158 -17.38 -13.91 -3.54
CA LEU A 158 -16.89 -12.53 -3.46
C LEU A 158 -15.35 -12.49 -3.48
N THR A 159 -14.70 -13.34 -2.69
CA THR A 159 -13.24 -13.41 -2.65
C THR A 159 -12.66 -13.80 -4.00
N THR A 160 -13.23 -14.82 -4.64
CA THR A 160 -12.78 -15.28 -5.97
C THR A 160 -13.00 -14.21 -7.04
N GLY A 161 -14.17 -13.57 -7.05
CA GLY A 161 -14.52 -12.54 -8.04
C GLY A 161 -13.63 -11.30 -7.93
N LEU A 162 -13.45 -10.77 -6.73
CA LEU A 162 -12.64 -9.56 -6.48
C LEU A 162 -11.12 -9.84 -6.63
N SER A 163 -10.64 -11.03 -6.28
CA SER A 163 -9.22 -11.40 -6.49
C SER A 163 -8.82 -11.41 -7.96
N ARG A 164 -9.73 -11.69 -8.89
CA ARG A 164 -9.46 -11.59 -10.34
C ARG A 164 -9.14 -10.16 -10.79
N MET A 165 -9.61 -9.17 -10.04
CA MET A 165 -9.30 -7.75 -10.25
C MET A 165 -8.10 -7.28 -9.40
N SER A 166 -7.40 -8.19 -8.74
CA SER A 166 -6.33 -7.88 -7.77
C SER A 166 -6.80 -7.08 -6.55
N SER A 167 -8.11 -7.12 -6.23
CA SER A 167 -8.67 -6.60 -4.99
C SER A 167 -8.71 -7.71 -3.95
N SER A 168 -8.13 -7.49 -2.78
CA SER A 168 -8.25 -8.41 -1.66
C SER A 168 -9.56 -8.20 -0.91
N VAL A 169 -10.07 -9.27 -0.30
CA VAL A 169 -11.31 -9.26 0.50
C VAL A 169 -11.02 -9.80 1.89
N ARG A 170 -11.50 -9.09 2.89
CA ARG A 170 -11.39 -9.52 4.29
C ARG A 170 -12.78 -9.60 4.90
N GLU A 171 -13.06 -10.73 5.51
CA GLU A 171 -14.24 -10.89 6.35
C GLU A 171 -14.09 -10.05 7.62
N ILE A 172 -15.12 -9.27 7.98
CA ILE A 172 -15.08 -8.43 9.18
C ILE A 172 -15.86 -9.06 10.32
N THR A 173 -15.31 -8.94 11.53
CA THR A 173 -15.87 -9.47 12.76
C THR A 173 -17.06 -8.63 13.27
N VAL A 174 -17.74 -9.10 14.31
CA VAL A 174 -18.78 -8.31 15.00
C VAL A 174 -18.21 -6.99 15.52
N ASN A 175 -16.99 -7.01 16.06
CA ASN A 175 -16.31 -5.81 16.56
C ASN A 175 -16.00 -4.81 15.45
N ASP A 176 -15.46 -5.27 14.32
CA ASP A 176 -15.17 -4.42 13.17
C ASP A 176 -16.46 -3.78 12.63
N ARG A 177 -17.55 -4.55 12.59
CA ARG A 177 -18.83 -4.12 12.07
C ARG A 177 -19.52 -3.10 12.96
N LEU A 178 -19.44 -3.29 14.29
CA LEU A 178 -19.92 -2.30 15.26
C LEU A 178 -19.05 -1.06 15.27
N ARG A 179 -17.72 -1.20 15.12
CA ARG A 179 -16.80 -0.07 15.02
C ARG A 179 -17.10 0.80 13.79
N LEU A 180 -17.36 0.19 12.64
CA LEU A 180 -17.79 0.92 11.44
C LEU A 180 -19.03 1.80 11.69
N LEU A 181 -20.02 1.25 12.40
CA LEU A 181 -21.22 2.00 12.76
C LEU A 181 -20.94 3.06 13.84
N HIS A 182 -20.12 2.76 14.83
CA HIS A 182 -19.68 3.72 15.85
C HIS A 182 -18.99 4.92 15.22
N ASP A 183 -18.01 4.68 14.32
CA ASP A 183 -17.24 5.73 13.68
C ASP A 183 -18.12 6.65 12.79
N PHE A 184 -19.23 6.14 12.28
CA PHE A 184 -20.23 6.95 11.59
C PHE A 184 -21.15 7.72 12.55
N TYR A 185 -21.69 7.05 13.59
CA TYR A 185 -22.65 7.67 14.50
C TYR A 185 -22.02 8.63 15.53
N ARG A 186 -20.71 8.47 15.78
CA ARG A 186 -19.90 9.27 16.73
C ARG A 186 -18.61 9.76 16.09
N PRO A 187 -18.71 10.64 15.06
CA PRO A 187 -17.53 11.17 14.39
C PRO A 187 -16.67 11.96 15.39
N GLY A 188 -15.36 11.72 15.39
CA GLY A 188 -14.41 12.32 16.33
C GLY A 188 -14.21 11.56 17.64
N GLU A 189 -14.97 10.49 17.88
CA GLU A 189 -14.90 9.66 19.09
C GLU A 189 -14.39 8.23 18.80
N GLU A 190 -13.72 7.98 17.67
CA GLU A 190 -13.29 6.66 17.19
C GLU A 190 -12.45 5.90 18.23
N GLN A 191 -11.69 6.62 19.08
CA GLN A 191 -10.89 6.03 20.16
C GLN A 191 -11.70 5.55 21.36
N LEU A 192 -12.90 6.05 21.52
CA LEU A 192 -13.75 5.68 22.66
C LEU A 192 -14.46 4.35 22.44
N PHE A 193 -14.43 3.82 21.22
CA PHE A 193 -15.03 2.53 20.93
C PHE A 193 -14.48 1.42 21.82
N ARG A 194 -15.35 0.80 22.59
CA ARG A 194 -15.06 -0.35 23.44
C ARG A 194 -16.22 -1.32 23.37
N PHE A 195 -15.99 -2.50 22.86
CA PHE A 195 -16.98 -3.55 22.80
C PHE A 195 -16.36 -4.91 23.09
N ASN A 196 -17.01 -5.66 23.98
CA ASN A 196 -16.70 -7.06 24.22
C ASN A 196 -18.03 -7.82 24.31
N LEU A 197 -18.25 -8.75 23.38
CA LEU A 197 -19.50 -9.48 23.25
C LEU A 197 -19.83 -10.32 24.52
N GLU A 198 -18.82 -10.99 25.08
CA GLU A 198 -19.00 -11.84 26.27
C GLU A 198 -19.38 -11.01 27.51
N ASP A 199 -18.72 -9.90 27.72
CA ASP A 199 -19.01 -8.98 28.80
C ASP A 199 -20.40 -8.34 28.65
N THR A 200 -20.78 -7.99 27.44
CA THR A 200 -22.09 -7.40 27.13
C THR A 200 -23.22 -8.40 27.45
N ILE A 201 -23.03 -9.65 27.03
CA ILE A 201 -24.00 -10.72 27.33
C ILE A 201 -24.05 -10.97 28.84
N ARG A 202 -22.92 -11.10 29.53
CA ARG A 202 -22.83 -11.38 30.96
C ARG A 202 -23.49 -10.30 31.83
N LYS A 203 -23.31 -9.02 31.42
CA LYS A 203 -23.85 -7.86 32.14
C LYS A 203 -25.27 -7.51 31.72
N GLY A 204 -25.81 -8.12 30.66
CA GLY A 204 -27.15 -7.81 30.13
C GLY A 204 -27.27 -6.41 29.51
N HIS A 205 -26.15 -5.81 29.04
CA HIS A 205 -26.17 -4.52 28.35
C HIS A 205 -26.68 -4.66 26.93
N ASP A 206 -27.27 -3.59 26.40
CA ASP A 206 -27.64 -3.52 25.00
C ASP A 206 -26.37 -3.23 24.17
N PHE A 207 -26.04 -4.09 23.20
CA PHE A 207 -24.89 -3.87 22.31
C PHE A 207 -24.99 -2.56 21.54
N ARG A 208 -26.18 -2.00 21.36
CA ARG A 208 -26.40 -0.72 20.68
C ARG A 208 -25.85 0.47 21.46
N ASP A 209 -25.64 0.32 22.78
CA ASP A 209 -25.03 1.37 23.59
C ASP A 209 -23.61 1.75 23.15
N CYS A 210 -22.88 0.80 22.55
CA CYS A 210 -21.52 1.09 22.04
C CYS A 210 -21.50 1.87 20.72
N ILE A 211 -22.63 1.96 20.01
CA ILE A 211 -22.71 2.65 18.70
C ILE A 211 -23.70 3.82 18.69
N ALA A 212 -24.65 3.86 19.63
CA ALA A 212 -25.68 4.88 19.66
C ALA A 212 -25.10 6.26 19.93
N PRO A 213 -25.46 7.30 19.16
CA PRO A 213 -25.11 8.69 19.48
C PRO A 213 -25.85 9.16 20.71
N ASP A 214 -25.45 10.30 21.27
CA ASP A 214 -26.09 10.85 22.45
C ASP A 214 -27.55 11.28 22.17
N CYS A 215 -27.79 11.81 20.98
CA CYS A 215 -29.15 12.08 20.50
C CYS A 215 -29.24 11.81 19.00
N ILE A 216 -30.47 11.50 18.55
CA ILE A 216 -30.83 11.45 17.13
C ILE A 216 -32.20 12.07 16.94
N SER A 217 -32.35 12.99 16.01
CA SER A 217 -33.61 13.65 15.68
C SER A 217 -33.75 13.72 14.14
N PHE A 218 -34.90 13.31 13.63
CA PHE A 218 -35.18 13.34 12.21
C PHE A 218 -36.12 14.49 11.85
N GLN A 219 -35.61 15.38 11.02
CA GLN A 219 -36.31 16.57 10.55
C GLN A 219 -36.82 16.37 9.11
N LYS A 220 -37.47 17.38 8.53
CA LYS A 220 -38.04 17.31 7.21
C LYS A 220 -37.05 16.93 6.11
N ASN A 221 -35.81 17.48 6.14
CA ASN A 221 -34.81 17.36 5.07
C ASN A 221 -33.40 17.07 5.57
N HIS A 222 -33.23 16.87 6.89
CA HIS A 222 -31.96 16.51 7.54
C HIS A 222 -32.25 15.72 8.82
N TYR A 223 -31.21 15.24 9.45
CA TYR A 223 -31.25 14.65 10.78
C TYR A 223 -30.13 15.26 11.65
N GLU A 224 -30.34 15.24 12.93
CA GLU A 224 -29.37 15.65 13.95
C GLU A 224 -28.76 14.41 14.58
N LEU A 225 -27.45 14.39 14.80
CA LEU A 225 -26.67 13.26 15.27
C LEU A 225 -25.62 13.73 16.29
N GLY A 226 -25.96 13.70 17.58
CA GLY A 226 -25.11 14.34 18.60
C GLY A 226 -24.92 15.81 18.29
N ASP A 227 -23.68 16.25 18.19
CA ASP A 227 -23.29 17.62 17.86
C ASP A 227 -23.24 17.89 16.34
N HIS A 228 -23.53 16.92 15.52
CA HIS A 228 -23.49 17.01 14.06
C HIS A 228 -24.87 17.01 13.42
N VAL A 229 -24.94 17.55 12.22
CA VAL A 229 -26.14 17.49 11.37
C VAL A 229 -25.82 16.68 10.11
N GLY A 230 -26.78 15.89 9.65
CA GLY A 230 -26.59 15.04 8.48
C GLY A 230 -27.75 15.11 7.50
N ARG A 231 -27.49 14.73 6.27
CA ARG A 231 -28.49 14.71 5.20
C ARG A 231 -28.25 13.54 4.28
N THR A 232 -29.33 12.84 3.94
CA THR A 232 -29.29 11.77 2.95
C THR A 232 -29.90 12.21 1.65
N LEU A 233 -29.17 11.93 0.57
CA LEU A 233 -29.55 12.14 -0.82
C LEU A 233 -29.72 10.79 -1.52
N PHE A 234 -30.45 10.77 -2.61
CA PHE A 234 -30.54 9.61 -3.50
C PHE A 234 -30.40 10.04 -4.96
N LEU A 235 -29.84 9.18 -5.80
CA LEU A 235 -29.72 9.41 -7.22
C LEU A 235 -31.09 9.19 -7.87
N ARG A 236 -31.72 10.27 -8.29
CA ARG A 236 -33.06 10.26 -8.89
C ARG A 236 -33.00 10.09 -10.40
N GLU A 237 -32.18 10.89 -11.05
CA GLU A 237 -32.05 10.90 -12.50
C GLU A 237 -30.66 10.48 -12.91
N TYR A 238 -30.60 9.51 -13.81
CA TYR A 238 -29.37 8.94 -14.35
C TYR A 238 -29.18 9.51 -15.75
N ALA A 239 -27.98 9.93 -16.09
CA ALA A 239 -27.64 10.32 -17.46
C ALA A 239 -27.86 9.16 -18.42
N SER A 240 -28.07 9.48 -19.71
CA SER A 240 -28.12 8.46 -20.76
C SER A 240 -26.78 7.74 -20.89
N PHE A 241 -25.71 8.43 -20.60
CA PHE A 241 -24.34 7.92 -20.52
C PHE A 241 -23.73 8.38 -19.18
N ILE A 242 -23.39 7.45 -18.30
CA ILE A 242 -22.77 7.73 -17.03
C ILE A 242 -21.26 7.51 -17.17
N SER A 243 -20.45 8.46 -16.70
CA SER A 243 -19.00 8.29 -16.57
C SER A 243 -18.69 7.48 -15.30
N ASP A 244 -17.73 6.56 -15.41
CA ASP A 244 -17.18 5.77 -14.29
C ASP A 244 -16.45 6.61 -13.23
N GLU A 245 -16.19 7.89 -13.51
CA GLU A 245 -15.58 8.84 -12.59
C GLU A 245 -16.56 9.43 -11.56
N MET A 246 -17.89 9.37 -11.80
CA MET A 246 -18.88 10.04 -10.95
C MET A 246 -18.79 9.60 -9.46
N ILE A 247 -18.70 8.31 -9.22
CA ILE A 247 -18.65 7.76 -7.85
C ILE A 247 -17.35 8.18 -7.16
N THR A 248 -16.24 8.14 -7.88
CA THR A 248 -14.93 8.50 -7.34
C THR A 248 -14.82 10.00 -7.07
N GLU A 249 -15.35 10.87 -7.94
CA GLU A 249 -15.44 12.32 -7.72
C GLU A 249 -16.28 12.67 -6.49
N LEU A 250 -17.44 12.04 -6.32
CA LEU A 250 -18.25 12.24 -5.12
C LEU A 250 -17.49 11.85 -3.87
N MET A 251 -16.73 10.74 -3.93
CA MET A 251 -15.98 10.23 -2.79
C MET A 251 -14.66 10.98 -2.54
N ASP A 252 -14.23 11.86 -3.43
CA ASP A 252 -13.10 12.76 -3.18
C ASP A 252 -13.50 14.00 -2.37
N TYR A 253 -14.80 14.23 -2.16
CA TYR A 253 -15.28 15.37 -1.40
C TYR A 253 -14.87 15.25 0.08
N PRO A 254 -14.17 16.26 0.68
CA PRO A 254 -13.49 16.12 1.95
C PRO A 254 -14.43 16.25 3.17
N ARG A 255 -15.38 15.36 3.29
CA ARG A 255 -16.35 15.27 4.40
C ARG A 255 -16.53 13.85 4.91
N ASN A 256 -17.00 13.76 6.15
CA ASN A 256 -17.53 12.51 6.67
C ASN A 256 -18.78 12.14 5.90
N MET A 257 -18.69 11.11 5.09
CA MET A 257 -19.84 10.68 4.29
C MET A 257 -19.81 9.19 3.98
N MET A 258 -21.00 8.67 3.67
CA MET A 258 -21.19 7.30 3.27
C MET A 258 -22.03 7.26 1.99
N LEU A 259 -21.50 6.62 0.97
CA LEU A 259 -22.22 6.36 -0.27
C LEU A 259 -22.49 4.86 -0.36
N SER A 260 -23.71 4.48 -0.65
CA SER A 260 -24.10 3.09 -0.82
C SER A 260 -24.80 2.85 -2.14
N ILE A 261 -24.44 1.74 -2.80
CA ILE A 261 -25.02 1.25 -4.03
C ILE A 261 -25.68 -0.09 -3.70
N ASP A 262 -27.00 -0.12 -3.60
CA ASP A 262 -27.78 -1.36 -3.48
C ASP A 262 -27.95 -2.00 -4.84
N ILE A 263 -27.62 -3.26 -4.98
CA ILE A 263 -27.68 -4.05 -6.22
C ILE A 263 -28.51 -5.31 -5.92
N ILE A 264 -29.61 -5.46 -6.64
CA ILE A 264 -30.51 -6.60 -6.51
C ILE A 264 -30.58 -7.30 -7.86
N PRO A 265 -29.91 -8.44 -8.04
CA PRO A 265 -29.99 -9.23 -9.27
C PRO A 265 -31.39 -9.82 -9.44
N VAL A 266 -31.95 -9.68 -10.64
CA VAL A 266 -33.26 -10.23 -11.02
C VAL A 266 -33.05 -11.55 -11.76
N ALA A 267 -33.90 -12.55 -11.47
CA ALA A 267 -33.84 -13.83 -12.18
C ALA A 267 -34.12 -13.63 -13.68
N MET A 268 -33.43 -14.37 -14.56
CA MET A 268 -33.47 -14.13 -16.00
C MET A 268 -34.89 -14.33 -16.58
N ASP A 269 -35.63 -15.33 -16.09
CA ASP A 269 -37.01 -15.58 -16.49
C ASP A 269 -37.95 -14.44 -16.09
N GLU A 270 -37.78 -13.90 -14.89
CA GLU A 270 -38.53 -12.73 -14.40
C GLU A 270 -38.17 -11.49 -15.23
N ALA A 271 -36.89 -11.25 -15.47
CA ALA A 271 -36.38 -10.12 -16.28
C ALA A 271 -36.96 -10.12 -17.69
N VAL A 272 -36.87 -11.26 -18.39
CA VAL A 272 -37.40 -11.42 -19.74
C VAL A 272 -38.93 -11.25 -19.78
N SER A 273 -39.65 -11.79 -18.79
CA SER A 273 -41.11 -11.62 -18.66
C SER A 273 -41.50 -10.15 -18.51
N ASP A 274 -40.76 -9.41 -17.64
CA ASP A 274 -41.07 -8.00 -17.40
C ASP A 274 -40.74 -7.10 -18.59
N ILE A 275 -39.65 -7.34 -19.32
CA ILE A 275 -39.32 -6.61 -20.53
C ILE A 275 -40.36 -6.92 -21.64
N ARG A 276 -40.78 -8.18 -21.83
CA ARG A 276 -41.85 -8.53 -22.77
C ARG A 276 -43.15 -7.77 -22.50
N LYS A 277 -43.59 -7.73 -21.24
CA LYS A 277 -44.75 -6.94 -20.82
C LYS A 277 -44.59 -5.47 -21.18
N ARG A 278 -43.38 -4.93 -21.03
CA ARG A 278 -43.09 -3.54 -21.38
C ARG A 278 -43.12 -3.31 -22.87
N ILE A 279 -42.53 -4.19 -23.68
CA ILE A 279 -42.61 -4.12 -25.15
C ILE A 279 -44.09 -4.11 -25.58
N MET A 280 -44.89 -5.03 -25.04
CA MET A 280 -46.32 -5.08 -25.36
C MET A 280 -47.06 -3.78 -24.96
N SER A 281 -46.74 -3.18 -23.84
CA SER A 281 -47.32 -1.91 -23.38
C SER A 281 -46.98 -0.78 -24.36
N VAL A 282 -45.69 -0.63 -24.74
CA VAL A 282 -45.24 0.41 -25.69
C VAL A 282 -45.88 0.22 -27.08
N GLU A 283 -45.91 -1.01 -27.59
CA GLU A 283 -46.57 -1.31 -28.86
C GLU A 283 -48.09 -1.03 -28.81
N SER A 284 -48.76 -1.31 -27.66
CA SER A 284 -50.18 -0.94 -27.45
C SER A 284 -50.36 0.57 -27.43
N ASP A 285 -49.47 1.33 -26.79
CA ASP A 285 -49.58 2.80 -26.77
C ASP A 285 -49.35 3.42 -28.16
N ILE A 286 -48.39 2.88 -28.92
CA ILE A 286 -48.17 3.26 -30.32
C ILE A 286 -49.44 2.96 -31.16
N THR A 287 -50.03 1.77 -31.00
CA THR A 287 -51.24 1.38 -31.73
C THR A 287 -52.42 2.29 -31.37
N ARG A 288 -52.64 2.60 -30.09
CA ARG A 288 -53.67 3.55 -29.64
C ARG A 288 -53.44 4.94 -30.20
N TRP A 289 -52.18 5.40 -30.25
CA TRP A 289 -51.86 6.69 -30.84
C TRP A 289 -52.16 6.71 -32.34
N GLN A 290 -51.76 5.66 -33.08
CA GLN A 290 -52.06 5.52 -34.51
C GLN A 290 -53.56 5.48 -34.77
N GLN A 291 -54.35 4.74 -33.99
CA GLN A 291 -55.82 4.71 -34.11
C GLN A 291 -56.45 6.09 -33.92
N ARG A 292 -55.95 6.88 -32.94
CA ARG A 292 -56.43 8.26 -32.73
C ARG A 292 -56.10 9.17 -33.92
N GLN A 293 -54.89 9.03 -34.50
CA GLN A 293 -54.53 9.82 -35.68
C GLN A 293 -55.40 9.45 -36.92
N ASN A 294 -55.64 8.18 -37.11
CA ASN A 294 -56.52 7.70 -38.19
C ASN A 294 -57.97 8.20 -38.05
N GLN A 295 -58.49 8.22 -36.82
CA GLN A 295 -59.80 8.81 -36.52
C GLN A 295 -59.88 10.32 -36.85
N ASN A 296 -58.74 11.01 -36.72
CA ASN A 296 -58.60 12.43 -37.04
C ASN A 296 -58.25 12.69 -38.52
N ASN A 297 -58.31 11.67 -39.39
CA ASN A 297 -57.93 11.72 -40.82
C ASN A 297 -56.47 12.12 -41.08
N ASN A 298 -55.55 11.90 -40.07
CA ASN A 298 -54.13 12.20 -40.16
C ASN A 298 -53.33 10.93 -40.42
N PHE A 299 -53.43 10.35 -41.61
CA PHE A 299 -52.83 9.05 -41.96
C PHE A 299 -51.31 9.10 -42.15
N THR A 300 -50.72 10.28 -42.27
CA THR A 300 -49.28 10.48 -42.47
C THR A 300 -48.52 10.89 -41.19
N ALA A 301 -49.20 10.89 -40.04
CA ALA A 301 -48.58 11.28 -38.79
C ALA A 301 -47.47 10.28 -38.39
N SER A 302 -46.25 10.78 -38.21
CA SER A 302 -45.15 10.01 -37.68
C SER A 302 -45.35 9.72 -36.20
N ILE A 303 -44.92 8.55 -35.75
CA ILE A 303 -44.95 8.19 -34.32
C ILE A 303 -44.20 9.27 -33.52
N PRO A 304 -44.72 9.71 -32.35
CA PRO A 304 -44.03 10.64 -31.50
C PRO A 304 -42.63 10.11 -31.12
N TYR A 305 -41.66 11.00 -31.13
CA TYR A 305 -40.26 10.67 -30.85
C TYR A 305 -40.10 9.90 -29.54
N ASP A 306 -40.81 10.31 -28.49
CA ASP A 306 -40.74 9.67 -27.16
C ASP A 306 -41.20 8.20 -27.19
N LEU A 307 -42.26 7.87 -27.96
CA LEU A 307 -42.75 6.49 -28.10
C LEU A 307 -41.80 5.63 -28.93
N GLU A 308 -41.21 6.20 -30.00
CA GLU A 308 -40.22 5.48 -30.82
C GLU A 308 -38.91 5.26 -30.05
N GLN A 309 -38.49 6.25 -29.28
CA GLN A 309 -37.33 6.10 -28.38
C GLN A 309 -37.58 5.02 -27.32
N MET A 310 -38.73 5.03 -26.63
CA MET A 310 -39.11 3.99 -25.67
C MET A 310 -39.14 2.59 -26.29
N ARG A 311 -39.61 2.49 -27.54
CA ARG A 311 -39.64 1.24 -28.30
C ARG A 311 -38.22 0.72 -28.55
N SER A 312 -37.35 1.60 -29.06
CA SER A 312 -35.95 1.28 -29.36
C SER A 312 -35.20 0.86 -28.08
N GLU A 313 -35.26 1.66 -27.00
CA GLU A 313 -34.61 1.37 -25.71
C GLU A 313 -35.09 0.04 -25.12
N THR A 314 -36.40 -0.27 -25.23
CA THR A 314 -36.92 -1.51 -24.65
C THR A 314 -36.49 -2.74 -25.44
N LYS A 315 -36.40 -2.62 -26.80
CA LYS A 315 -35.87 -3.68 -27.66
C LYS A 315 -34.38 -3.91 -27.43
N GLU A 316 -33.58 -2.84 -27.39
CA GLU A 316 -32.15 -2.93 -27.09
C GLU A 316 -31.90 -3.61 -25.75
N PHE A 317 -32.67 -3.23 -24.73
CA PHE A 317 -32.56 -3.90 -23.42
C PHE A 317 -32.86 -5.41 -23.47
N MET A 318 -33.84 -5.81 -24.30
CA MET A 318 -34.12 -7.24 -24.52
C MET A 318 -32.96 -7.94 -25.22
N ASP A 319 -32.39 -7.30 -26.25
CA ASP A 319 -31.25 -7.84 -27.01
C ASP A 319 -30.02 -7.96 -26.12
N ASP A 320 -29.77 -7.02 -25.21
CA ASP A 320 -28.71 -7.06 -24.23
C ASP A 320 -28.85 -8.29 -23.29
N LEU A 321 -30.09 -8.54 -22.83
CA LEU A 321 -30.34 -9.71 -21.96
C LEU A 321 -30.19 -11.04 -22.70
N MET A 322 -30.59 -11.09 -23.97
CA MET A 322 -30.67 -12.36 -24.74
C MET A 322 -29.35 -12.71 -25.46
N SER A 323 -28.57 -11.68 -25.86
CA SER A 323 -27.45 -11.88 -26.79
C SER A 323 -26.08 -11.46 -26.23
N ARG A 324 -26.04 -10.60 -25.18
CA ARG A 324 -24.79 -9.98 -24.69
C ARG A 324 -24.39 -10.39 -23.27
N ASP A 325 -24.95 -11.46 -22.72
CA ASP A 325 -24.70 -11.94 -21.35
C ASP A 325 -24.93 -10.88 -20.26
N GLN A 326 -25.80 -9.91 -20.54
CA GLN A 326 -26.21 -8.91 -19.57
C GLN A 326 -27.30 -9.46 -18.64
N ARG A 327 -27.30 -9.03 -17.38
CA ARG A 327 -28.38 -9.32 -16.43
C ARG A 327 -29.13 -8.05 -16.07
N MET A 328 -30.40 -8.22 -15.73
CA MET A 328 -31.20 -7.15 -15.18
C MET A 328 -30.89 -6.99 -13.69
N MET A 329 -30.57 -5.78 -13.27
CA MET A 329 -30.31 -5.41 -11.89
C MET A 329 -31.19 -4.23 -11.48
N LEU A 330 -31.70 -4.28 -10.26
CA LEU A 330 -32.32 -3.12 -9.63
C LEU A 330 -31.29 -2.43 -8.77
N ALA A 331 -30.91 -1.21 -9.14
CA ALA A 331 -29.91 -0.43 -8.43
C ALA A 331 -30.52 0.77 -7.73
N LEU A 332 -29.98 1.11 -6.55
CA LEU A 332 -30.31 2.32 -5.81
C LEU A 332 -29.01 2.93 -5.28
N VAL A 333 -28.71 4.16 -5.66
CA VAL A 333 -27.56 4.90 -5.14
C VAL A 333 -28.06 5.91 -4.11
N THR A 334 -27.52 5.82 -2.91
CA THR A 334 -27.82 6.72 -1.79
C THR A 334 -26.51 7.25 -1.19
N LEU A 335 -26.54 8.50 -0.73
CA LEU A 335 -25.40 9.17 -0.14
C LEU A 335 -25.88 9.94 1.10
N THR A 336 -25.15 9.78 2.21
CA THR A 336 -25.34 10.62 3.39
C THR A 336 -24.05 11.32 3.75
N HIS A 337 -24.11 12.59 4.13
CA HIS A 337 -22.96 13.37 4.56
C HIS A 337 -23.29 14.09 5.88
N LEU A 338 -22.25 14.38 6.66
CA LEU A 338 -22.31 15.04 7.94
C LEU A 338 -21.59 16.39 7.89
N ALA A 339 -22.10 17.36 8.66
CA ALA A 339 -21.51 18.67 8.84
C ALA A 339 -21.69 19.12 10.28
N ASP A 340 -20.95 20.18 10.70
CA ASP A 340 -21.02 20.71 12.06
C ASP A 340 -22.24 21.60 12.29
N ASN A 341 -22.82 22.16 11.23
CA ASN A 341 -24.01 23.00 11.28
C ASN A 341 -24.80 22.96 9.97
N LEU A 342 -26.03 23.50 10.02
CA LEU A 342 -26.96 23.48 8.88
C LEU A 342 -26.47 24.28 7.67
N GLU A 343 -25.81 25.42 7.90
CA GLU A 343 -25.30 26.27 6.80
C GLU A 343 -24.26 25.52 5.98
N GLN A 344 -23.32 24.87 6.66
CA GLN A 344 -22.32 24.03 6.03
C GLN A 344 -22.95 22.81 5.36
N LEU A 345 -23.93 22.18 5.99
CA LEU A 345 -24.67 21.07 5.41
C LEU A 345 -25.34 21.44 4.08
N ASP A 346 -25.92 22.66 4.00
CA ASP A 346 -26.54 23.17 2.78
C ASP A 346 -25.50 23.43 1.68
N GLN A 347 -24.37 24.05 2.02
CA GLN A 347 -23.25 24.30 1.08
C GLN A 347 -22.69 22.96 0.55
N ASP A 348 -22.41 22.02 1.44
CA ASP A 348 -21.89 20.69 1.08
C ASP A 348 -22.89 19.91 0.20
N THR A 349 -24.19 20.00 0.52
CA THR A 349 -25.24 19.38 -0.30
C THR A 349 -25.27 19.98 -1.73
N GLU A 350 -25.14 21.31 -1.86
CA GLU A 350 -25.12 21.96 -3.16
C GLU A 350 -23.89 21.55 -3.98
N ALA A 351 -22.72 21.47 -3.35
CA ALA A 351 -21.48 21.01 -3.98
C ALA A 351 -21.61 19.57 -4.48
N LEU A 352 -22.12 18.63 -3.67
CA LEU A 352 -22.34 17.24 -4.06
C LEU A 352 -23.36 17.11 -5.20
N GLN A 353 -24.44 17.92 -5.17
CA GLN A 353 -25.39 17.98 -6.26
C GLN A 353 -24.79 18.56 -7.54
N ALA A 354 -23.87 19.53 -7.42
CA ALA A 354 -23.15 20.10 -8.56
C ALA A 354 -22.25 19.07 -9.25
N ILE A 355 -21.53 18.24 -8.49
CA ILE A 355 -20.74 17.12 -9.02
C ILE A 355 -21.66 16.17 -9.82
N GLY A 356 -22.79 15.78 -9.25
CA GLY A 356 -23.77 14.95 -9.97
C GLY A 356 -24.25 15.60 -11.26
N ARG A 357 -24.63 16.88 -11.21
CA ARG A 357 -25.11 17.63 -12.42
C ARG A 357 -24.04 17.74 -13.49
N ALA A 358 -22.77 17.93 -13.12
CA ALA A 358 -21.66 17.97 -14.07
C ALA A 358 -21.53 16.66 -14.88
N ARG A 359 -21.95 15.53 -14.29
CA ARG A 359 -21.98 14.20 -14.93
C ARG A 359 -23.38 13.82 -15.47
N GLY A 360 -24.28 14.79 -15.61
CA GLY A 360 -25.65 14.56 -16.14
C GLY A 360 -26.58 13.79 -15.20
N CYS A 361 -26.20 13.64 -13.94
CA CYS A 361 -26.96 12.93 -12.92
C CYS A 361 -27.56 13.88 -11.88
N GLN A 362 -28.73 13.55 -11.34
CA GLN A 362 -29.39 14.39 -10.36
C GLN A 362 -29.60 13.69 -9.02
N PHE A 363 -28.93 14.20 -8.00
CA PHE A 363 -29.16 13.80 -6.60
C PHE A 363 -30.23 14.67 -5.97
N ASN A 364 -31.20 14.05 -5.33
CA ASN A 364 -32.30 14.74 -4.64
C ASN A 364 -32.30 14.44 -3.15
N ILE A 365 -32.77 15.41 -2.37
CA ILE A 365 -32.95 15.28 -0.94
C ILE A 365 -34.25 14.51 -0.67
N LEU A 366 -34.19 13.51 0.21
CA LEU A 366 -35.36 12.79 0.70
C LEU A 366 -36.08 13.64 1.75
N ARG A 367 -37.30 14.05 1.49
CA ARG A 367 -38.12 14.85 2.41
C ARG A 367 -39.05 13.95 3.22
N TYR A 368 -39.08 14.14 4.55
CA TYR A 368 -39.85 13.35 5.52
C TYR A 368 -39.53 11.85 5.55
N GLN A 369 -38.39 11.46 4.97
CA GLN A 369 -37.92 10.07 4.90
C GLN A 369 -36.46 9.93 5.32
N GLN A 370 -35.92 10.86 6.12
CA GLN A 370 -34.50 10.87 6.47
C GLN A 370 -34.10 9.66 7.34
N GLU A 371 -35.01 9.14 8.20
CA GLU A 371 -34.75 7.92 8.98
C GLU A 371 -34.64 6.69 8.06
N ASP A 372 -35.58 6.49 7.14
CA ASP A 372 -35.56 5.38 6.19
C ASP A 372 -34.36 5.51 5.23
N ALA A 373 -34.03 6.75 4.87
CA ALA A 373 -32.89 7.09 4.05
C ALA A 373 -31.55 6.72 4.73
N LEU A 374 -31.34 7.16 5.95
CA LEU A 374 -30.16 6.85 6.74
C LEU A 374 -29.99 5.33 6.91
N ASN A 375 -31.06 4.64 7.33
CA ASN A 375 -31.03 3.20 7.49
C ASN A 375 -30.80 2.43 6.17
N THR A 376 -31.09 3.06 5.02
CA THR A 376 -30.79 2.50 3.70
C THR A 376 -29.33 2.69 3.33
N VAL A 377 -28.71 3.84 3.64
CA VAL A 377 -27.29 4.09 3.31
C VAL A 377 -26.37 3.19 4.14
N LEU A 378 -26.67 3.00 5.41
CA LEU A 378 -25.82 2.25 6.32
C LEU A 378 -25.62 0.79 5.88
N PRO A 379 -24.43 0.17 6.15
CA PRO A 379 -24.10 -1.19 5.74
C PRO A 379 -24.86 -2.26 6.57
N LEU A 380 -26.16 -2.06 6.72
CA LEU A 380 -27.05 -2.96 7.45
C LEU A 380 -27.70 -4.01 6.53
N GLY A 381 -27.68 -3.77 5.21
CA GLY A 381 -28.36 -4.60 4.23
C GLY A 381 -29.87 -4.34 4.15
N LEU A 382 -30.32 -3.16 4.58
CA LEU A 382 -31.71 -2.70 4.45
C LEU A 382 -31.87 -1.82 3.21
N LYS A 383 -33.09 -1.90 2.63
CA LYS A 383 -33.57 -1.00 1.57
C LYS A 383 -34.98 -0.52 1.95
N ARG A 384 -35.08 0.65 2.57
CA ARG A 384 -36.35 1.24 3.02
C ARG A 384 -36.91 2.31 2.07
N ILE A 385 -36.08 2.72 1.07
CA ILE A 385 -36.48 3.69 0.05
C ILE A 385 -36.89 2.94 -1.20
N ASP A 386 -38.01 3.35 -1.80
CA ASP A 386 -38.52 2.83 -3.06
C ASP A 386 -38.17 3.77 -4.21
N ALA A 387 -36.88 3.78 -4.59
CA ALA A 387 -36.33 4.59 -5.68
C ALA A 387 -35.33 3.79 -6.53
N THR A 388 -35.57 2.49 -6.67
CA THR A 388 -34.70 1.62 -7.48
C THR A 388 -34.83 1.91 -8.96
N ARG A 389 -33.68 1.82 -9.66
CA ARG A 389 -33.58 1.92 -11.12
C ARG A 389 -33.26 0.55 -11.71
N THR A 390 -33.92 0.23 -12.82
CA THR A 390 -33.58 -0.96 -13.61
C THR A 390 -32.41 -0.64 -14.51
N LEU A 391 -31.33 -1.40 -14.39
CA LEU A 391 -30.09 -1.26 -15.15
C LEU A 391 -29.66 -2.62 -15.71
N THR A 392 -28.85 -2.60 -16.77
CA THR A 392 -28.09 -3.77 -17.23
C THR A 392 -26.84 -3.95 -16.37
N THR A 393 -26.14 -5.06 -16.51
CA THR A 393 -24.87 -5.29 -15.84
C THR A 393 -23.86 -4.20 -16.14
N GLU A 394 -23.68 -3.84 -17.42
CA GLU A 394 -22.74 -2.78 -17.84
C GLU A 394 -23.10 -1.43 -17.24
N CYS A 395 -24.38 -1.04 -17.30
CA CYS A 395 -24.83 0.21 -16.70
C CYS A 395 -24.64 0.25 -15.19
N THR A 396 -24.72 -0.91 -14.51
CA THR A 396 -24.43 -1.02 -13.08
C THR A 396 -22.94 -0.97 -12.81
N ALA A 397 -22.12 -1.58 -13.68
CA ALA A 397 -20.67 -1.63 -13.54
C ALA A 397 -20.02 -0.25 -13.68
N VAL A 398 -20.64 0.70 -14.40
CA VAL A 398 -20.15 2.10 -14.45
C VAL A 398 -20.14 2.77 -13.07
N LEU A 399 -20.96 2.29 -12.12
CA LEU A 399 -20.96 2.75 -10.73
C LEU A 399 -19.84 2.09 -9.90
N MET A 400 -18.72 1.69 -10.54
CA MET A 400 -17.64 0.99 -9.87
C MET A 400 -16.95 1.85 -8.79
N PRO A 401 -16.53 1.22 -7.68
CA PRO A 401 -15.95 1.94 -6.56
C PRO A 401 -14.42 2.05 -6.58
N PHE A 402 -13.76 1.72 -7.70
CA PHE A 402 -12.30 1.65 -7.76
C PHE A 402 -11.67 2.92 -8.33
N LYS A 403 -10.59 3.39 -7.69
CA LYS A 403 -9.83 4.55 -8.11
C LYS A 403 -8.33 4.27 -8.12
N SER A 404 -7.73 4.22 -6.93
CA SER A 404 -6.29 4.04 -6.73
C SER A 404 -6.05 3.36 -5.39
N GLN A 405 -5.03 2.52 -5.35
CA GLN A 405 -4.59 1.89 -4.11
C GLN A 405 -4.04 2.95 -3.13
N GLU A 406 -4.23 2.68 -1.85
CA GLU A 406 -3.71 3.51 -0.75
C GLU A 406 -2.67 2.73 0.05
N ILE A 407 -1.69 3.46 0.57
CA ILE A 407 -0.65 2.92 1.45
C ILE A 407 -0.72 3.69 2.76
N GLN A 408 -1.36 3.11 3.78
CA GLN A 408 -1.60 3.74 5.08
C GLN A 408 -1.39 2.73 6.20
N ASP A 409 -0.12 2.43 6.51
CA ASP A 409 0.24 1.51 7.57
C ASP A 409 0.33 2.22 8.92
N ALA A 410 -0.29 1.65 9.94
CA ALA A 410 -0.16 2.15 11.30
C ALA A 410 1.30 2.04 11.79
N GLY A 411 1.83 3.11 12.38
CA GLY A 411 3.21 3.17 12.86
C GLY A 411 4.26 3.19 11.74
N GLY A 412 3.84 3.57 10.53
CA GLY A 412 4.72 3.71 9.38
C GLY A 412 5.41 5.06 9.29
N ILE A 413 6.27 5.18 8.29
CA ILE A 413 7.01 6.40 7.94
C ILE A 413 6.28 7.10 6.79
N TYR A 414 6.28 8.43 6.80
CA TYR A 414 5.77 9.26 5.72
C TYR A 414 6.73 9.27 4.52
N TYR A 415 6.22 8.92 3.33
CA TYR A 415 6.97 8.91 2.07
C TYR A 415 6.52 9.97 1.07
N GLY A 416 5.42 10.64 1.30
CA GLY A 416 4.85 11.65 0.40
C GLY A 416 3.33 11.62 0.36
N VAL A 417 2.77 12.24 -0.66
CA VAL A 417 1.33 12.31 -0.94
C VAL A 417 1.04 11.53 -2.21
N ASN A 418 -0.01 10.73 -2.22
CA ASN A 418 -0.49 10.03 -3.42
C ASN A 418 -0.95 11.06 -4.45
N ALA A 419 -0.37 11.05 -5.65
CA ALA A 419 -0.66 12.05 -6.69
C ALA A 419 -2.08 11.93 -7.28
N VAL A 420 -2.79 10.82 -7.01
CA VAL A 420 -4.16 10.57 -7.51
C VAL A 420 -5.22 10.88 -6.47
N SER A 421 -5.04 10.40 -5.24
CA SER A 421 -6.03 10.56 -4.16
C SER A 421 -5.75 11.75 -3.27
N HIS A 422 -4.53 12.30 -3.33
CA HIS A 422 -4.01 13.36 -2.44
C HIS A 422 -3.97 12.95 -0.96
N ASN A 423 -4.00 11.66 -0.65
CA ASN A 423 -3.82 11.13 0.69
C ASN A 423 -2.33 10.94 1.02
N LEU A 424 -2.00 10.97 2.32
CA LEU A 424 -0.63 10.69 2.77
C LEU A 424 -0.25 9.23 2.49
N ILE A 425 0.95 9.03 2.01
CA ILE A 425 1.57 7.70 1.88
C ILE A 425 2.38 7.43 3.13
N VAL A 426 1.95 6.44 3.89
CA VAL A 426 2.58 6.00 5.14
C VAL A 426 2.83 4.51 5.05
N CYS A 427 4.09 4.11 5.10
CA CYS A 427 4.49 2.72 4.94
C CYS A 427 5.32 2.24 6.13
N ASN A 428 4.99 1.06 6.65
CA ASN A 428 5.82 0.32 7.59
C ASN A 428 6.40 -0.92 6.90
N ARG A 429 7.65 -0.81 6.48
CA ARG A 429 8.35 -1.90 5.79
C ARG A 429 8.48 -3.17 6.63
N GLY A 430 8.37 -3.08 7.96
CA GLY A 430 8.34 -4.23 8.85
C GLY A 430 7.10 -5.12 8.68
N ASN A 431 6.01 -4.58 8.12
CA ASN A 431 4.78 -5.33 7.85
C ASN A 431 4.83 -6.12 6.53
N LEU A 432 5.83 -5.86 5.67
CA LEU A 432 5.99 -6.55 4.40
C LEU A 432 6.52 -7.97 4.59
N LEU A 433 6.14 -8.87 3.68
CA LEU A 433 6.72 -10.21 3.66
C LEU A 433 8.24 -10.16 3.42
N ASN A 434 8.72 -9.19 2.65
CA ASN A 434 10.11 -8.90 2.42
C ASN A 434 10.34 -7.39 2.42
N GLY A 435 10.80 -6.83 3.56
CA GLY A 435 11.05 -5.41 3.71
C GLY A 435 12.25 -4.85 2.92
N ASN A 436 13.00 -5.70 2.19
CA ASN A 436 14.09 -5.25 1.33
C ASN A 436 13.56 -4.45 0.14
N GLY A 437 14.35 -3.50 -0.37
CA GLY A 437 13.90 -2.66 -1.46
C GLY A 437 14.97 -1.86 -2.16
N PHE A 438 14.54 -1.10 -3.17
CA PHE A 438 15.40 -0.21 -3.94
C PHE A 438 14.83 1.20 -4.00
N ILE A 439 15.75 2.17 -4.07
CA ILE A 439 15.48 3.56 -4.42
C ILE A 439 16.22 3.84 -5.73
N THR A 440 15.47 4.13 -6.80
CA THR A 440 16.06 4.29 -8.15
C THR A 440 15.71 5.64 -8.75
N GLY A 441 16.55 6.14 -9.65
CA GLY A 441 16.31 7.37 -10.40
C GLY A 441 17.60 8.01 -10.92
N VAL A 442 17.48 8.86 -11.92
CA VAL A 442 18.64 9.59 -12.47
C VAL A 442 19.26 10.54 -11.45
N SER A 443 20.46 11.04 -11.73
CA SER A 443 21.10 12.05 -10.88
C SER A 443 20.21 13.30 -10.76
N GLY A 444 20.12 13.85 -9.55
CA GLY A 444 19.27 15.02 -9.26
C GLY A 444 17.77 14.74 -9.10
N SER A 445 17.30 13.50 -9.25
CA SER A 445 15.89 13.13 -9.06
C SER A 445 15.43 13.14 -7.59
N GLY A 446 16.36 13.14 -6.62
CA GLY A 446 16.08 13.14 -5.18
C GLY A 446 16.29 11.81 -4.47
N LYS A 447 17.02 10.83 -5.05
CA LYS A 447 17.32 9.54 -4.44
C LYS A 447 17.92 9.64 -3.03
N SER A 448 19.05 10.35 -2.92
CA SER A 448 19.75 10.52 -1.65
C SER A 448 18.89 11.28 -0.63
N MET A 449 18.06 12.24 -1.09
CA MET A 449 17.09 12.93 -0.24
C MET A 449 16.03 11.96 0.33
N ALA A 450 15.45 11.09 -0.52
CA ALA A 450 14.46 10.10 -0.09
C ALA A 450 15.06 9.09 0.89
N ALA A 451 16.27 8.59 0.64
CA ALA A 451 16.98 7.68 1.54
C ALA A 451 17.29 8.36 2.89
N LYS A 452 17.78 9.61 2.87
CA LYS A 452 18.09 10.39 4.08
C LYS A 452 16.83 10.72 4.88
N GLN A 453 15.69 10.94 4.23
CA GLN A 453 14.40 11.12 4.90
C GLN A 453 13.98 9.84 5.65
N GLU A 454 14.08 8.68 5.02
CA GLU A 454 13.78 7.40 5.66
C GLU A 454 14.74 7.13 6.84
N VAL A 455 16.05 7.33 6.63
CA VAL A 455 17.08 7.22 7.68
C VAL A 455 16.76 8.15 8.86
N SER A 456 16.42 9.41 8.59
CA SER A 456 16.05 10.39 9.63
C SER A 456 14.81 9.96 10.40
N ALA A 457 13.77 9.53 9.69
CA ALA A 457 12.54 9.08 10.31
C ALA A 457 12.77 7.89 11.23
N LEU A 458 13.52 6.87 10.77
CA LEU A 458 13.88 5.69 11.58
C LEU A 458 14.76 6.06 12.79
N ALA A 459 15.75 6.94 12.59
CA ALA A 459 16.64 7.38 13.64
C ALA A 459 15.92 8.13 14.77
N LEU A 460 14.87 8.89 14.43
CA LEU A 460 14.10 9.73 15.36
C LEU A 460 12.95 8.98 16.03
N SER A 461 12.35 7.97 15.36
CA SER A 461 11.15 7.28 15.84
C SER A 461 11.39 5.89 16.44
N THR A 462 12.54 5.26 16.17
CA THR A 462 12.84 3.90 16.60
C THR A 462 14.17 3.82 17.36
N ASP A 463 14.44 2.67 17.98
CA ASP A 463 15.73 2.29 18.56
C ASP A 463 16.53 1.33 17.66
N HIS A 464 16.09 1.10 16.43
CA HIS A 464 16.70 0.22 15.44
C HIS A 464 18.11 0.67 15.06
N ASP A 465 18.97 -0.28 14.75
CA ASP A 465 20.29 0.03 14.19
C ASP A 465 20.17 0.44 12.72
N ILE A 466 20.96 1.43 12.31
CA ILE A 466 21.02 1.94 10.94
C ILE A 466 22.46 1.91 10.46
N ILE A 467 22.70 1.23 9.35
CA ILE A 467 24.04 1.08 8.77
C ILE A 467 23.99 1.58 7.31
N ILE A 468 24.89 2.48 6.97
CA ILE A 468 24.96 3.11 5.65
C ILE A 468 26.31 2.83 5.03
N VAL A 469 26.36 2.38 3.79
CA VAL A 469 27.56 2.31 2.94
C VAL A 469 27.50 3.49 1.98
N ASP A 470 28.47 4.41 2.09
CA ASP A 470 28.48 5.73 1.45
C ASP A 470 29.75 5.90 0.58
N PRO A 471 29.70 5.55 -0.71
CA PRO A 471 30.82 5.71 -1.60
C PRO A 471 31.06 7.15 -2.10
N GLU A 472 30.10 8.05 -1.91
CA GLU A 472 30.13 9.44 -2.42
C GLU A 472 30.22 10.50 -1.31
N ARG A 473 30.33 10.09 -0.04
CA ARG A 473 30.44 10.97 1.14
C ARG A 473 29.24 11.94 1.30
N GLU A 474 28.04 11.45 1.07
CA GLU A 474 26.84 12.27 1.14
C GLU A 474 26.15 12.26 2.52
N TYR A 475 26.27 11.18 3.31
CA TYR A 475 25.50 10.96 4.53
C TYR A 475 26.16 11.44 5.83
N GLY A 476 27.43 11.78 5.78
CA GLY A 476 28.26 12.04 6.96
C GLY A 476 27.73 13.14 7.87
N GLU A 477 27.25 14.28 7.34
CA GLU A 477 26.70 15.39 8.14
C GLU A 477 25.41 14.98 8.85
N LEU A 478 24.49 14.33 8.16
CA LEU A 478 23.23 13.84 8.71
C LEU A 478 23.47 12.83 9.83
N VAL A 479 24.38 11.87 9.61
CA VAL A 479 24.67 10.82 10.59
C VAL A 479 25.22 11.42 11.88
N ARG A 480 26.17 12.39 11.81
CA ARG A 480 26.68 13.08 12.99
C ARG A 480 25.61 13.88 13.72
N ALA A 481 24.73 14.58 12.98
CA ALA A 481 23.62 15.35 13.55
C ALA A 481 22.62 14.45 14.31
N LEU A 482 22.40 13.23 13.80
CA LEU A 482 21.56 12.20 14.45
C LEU A 482 22.26 11.46 15.60
N GLY A 483 23.52 11.81 15.91
CA GLY A 483 24.31 11.18 16.98
C GLY A 483 24.92 9.85 16.62
N GLY A 484 25.10 9.59 15.32
CA GLY A 484 25.78 8.43 14.78
C GLY A 484 27.28 8.66 14.57
N GLU A 485 27.96 7.62 14.10
CA GLU A 485 29.40 7.58 13.85
C GLU A 485 29.68 7.40 12.34
N VAL A 486 30.62 8.20 11.84
CA VAL A 486 31.09 8.12 10.46
C VAL A 486 32.50 7.54 10.45
N ILE A 487 32.66 6.42 9.79
CA ILE A 487 33.89 5.65 9.68
C ILE A 487 34.45 5.90 8.31
N THR A 488 35.46 6.76 8.19
CA THR A 488 36.16 7.02 6.92
C THR A 488 37.29 6.02 6.75
N ILE A 489 37.21 5.20 5.72
CA ILE A 489 38.20 4.19 5.38
C ILE A 489 39.04 4.73 4.22
N SER A 490 40.35 4.96 4.47
CA SER A 490 41.29 5.51 3.48
C SER A 490 42.52 4.64 3.36
N ALA A 491 42.93 4.37 2.14
CA ALA A 491 44.17 3.63 1.87
C ALA A 491 45.45 4.42 2.19
N SER A 492 45.36 5.76 2.27
CA SER A 492 46.50 6.66 2.43
C SER A 492 46.75 7.14 3.85
N ASP A 493 45.89 6.79 4.81
CA ASP A 493 46.01 7.22 6.20
C ASP A 493 46.48 6.05 7.11
N PRO A 494 47.79 6.00 7.49
CA PRO A 494 48.32 4.95 8.34
C PRO A 494 47.72 4.93 9.76
N ASN A 495 47.19 6.06 10.25
CA ASN A 495 46.55 6.20 11.56
C ASN A 495 45.02 6.25 11.46
N GLY A 496 44.46 5.91 10.31
CA GLY A 496 43.05 5.97 10.02
C GLY A 496 42.18 4.90 10.68
N CYS A 497 40.96 4.85 10.28
CA CYS A 497 40.00 3.83 10.67
C CYS A 497 40.33 2.49 10.00
N HIS A 498 40.45 1.42 10.77
CA HIS A 498 40.70 0.07 10.26
C HIS A 498 39.56 -0.88 10.64
N ILE A 499 39.23 -1.75 9.68
CA ILE A 499 38.31 -2.88 9.87
C ILE A 499 39.08 -4.15 9.55
N ASN A 500 39.16 -5.06 10.50
CA ASN A 500 39.79 -6.36 10.29
C ASN A 500 38.90 -7.23 9.38
N ALA A 501 39.36 -7.57 8.19
CA ALA A 501 38.64 -8.47 7.28
C ALA A 501 38.38 -9.86 7.91
N LEU A 502 39.15 -10.24 8.92
CA LEU A 502 39.03 -11.52 9.59
C LEU A 502 38.32 -11.45 10.96
N ASP A 503 37.63 -10.35 11.28
CA ASP A 503 36.81 -10.30 12.50
C ASP A 503 35.79 -11.43 12.51
N LEU A 504 35.70 -12.10 13.66
CA LEU A 504 34.81 -13.23 13.86
C LEU A 504 34.18 -13.15 15.26
N SER A 505 32.86 -13.12 15.33
CA SER A 505 32.12 -13.17 16.60
C SER A 505 31.56 -14.56 16.89
N GLU A 506 31.28 -14.81 18.19
CA GLU A 506 30.61 -16.02 18.65
C GLU A 506 29.21 -16.15 18.03
N GLY A 507 28.93 -16.66 17.02
CA GLY A 507 27.62 -16.75 16.40
C GLY A 507 27.63 -16.46 14.93
N TYR A 508 28.77 -16.10 14.42
CA TYR A 508 28.99 -16.01 12.99
C TYR A 508 28.57 -17.33 12.31
N GLY A 509 27.81 -17.25 11.23
CA GLY A 509 27.39 -18.43 10.51
C GLY A 509 25.98 -18.95 10.79
N ASP A 510 25.23 -18.39 11.76
CA ASP A 510 23.80 -18.72 12.02
C ASP A 510 23.53 -20.24 12.14
N GLY A 511 24.29 -20.93 13.01
CA GLY A 511 24.18 -22.38 13.24
C GLY A 511 25.04 -23.25 12.32
N ARG A 512 25.77 -22.67 11.39
CA ARG A 512 26.88 -23.34 10.70
C ARG A 512 28.17 -23.13 11.46
N GLU A 513 29.12 -23.98 11.18
CA GLU A 513 30.46 -23.84 11.78
C GLU A 513 31.08 -22.49 11.33
N PRO A 514 31.44 -21.57 12.26
CA PRO A 514 31.94 -20.23 11.92
C PRO A 514 33.16 -20.23 10.99
N LEU A 515 34.05 -21.23 11.15
CA LEU A 515 35.24 -21.36 10.31
C LEU A 515 34.92 -21.66 8.84
N VAL A 516 33.93 -22.51 8.58
CA VAL A 516 33.51 -22.84 7.20
C VAL A 516 33.02 -21.57 6.48
N MET A 517 32.24 -20.77 7.17
CA MET A 517 31.73 -19.52 6.60
C MET A 517 32.84 -18.48 6.37
N LYS A 518 33.81 -18.45 7.30
CA LYS A 518 34.94 -17.53 7.17
C LYS A 518 35.93 -17.99 6.09
N SER A 519 36.13 -19.31 5.96
CA SER A 519 36.86 -19.86 4.82
C SER A 519 36.23 -19.52 3.48
N GLU A 520 34.91 -19.65 3.36
CA GLU A 520 34.14 -19.23 2.16
C GLU A 520 34.35 -17.73 1.88
N PHE A 521 34.32 -16.88 2.90
CA PHE A 521 34.56 -15.45 2.77
C PHE A 521 35.98 -15.15 2.26
N ILE A 522 37.00 -15.79 2.84
CA ILE A 522 38.41 -15.59 2.45
C ILE A 522 38.66 -16.10 1.04
N MET A 523 38.07 -17.24 0.66
CA MET A 523 38.11 -17.70 -0.74
C MET A 523 37.50 -16.66 -1.67
N SER A 524 36.35 -16.07 -1.30
CA SER A 524 35.70 -14.99 -2.07
C SER A 524 36.61 -13.77 -2.18
N LEU A 525 37.29 -13.39 -1.10
CA LEU A 525 38.24 -12.29 -1.08
C LEU A 525 39.43 -12.56 -2.03
N TYR A 526 40.01 -13.76 -1.97
CA TYR A 526 41.11 -14.17 -2.81
C TYR A 526 40.70 -14.25 -4.29
N GLU A 527 39.53 -14.81 -4.60
CA GLU A 527 38.97 -14.84 -5.96
C GLU A 527 38.75 -13.43 -6.52
N GLN A 528 38.34 -12.49 -5.68
CA GLN A 528 38.21 -11.07 -6.06
C GLN A 528 39.53 -10.47 -6.51
N LEU A 529 40.63 -10.85 -5.84
CA LEU A 529 41.97 -10.36 -6.10
C LEU A 529 42.61 -11.00 -7.38
N MET A 530 42.33 -12.29 -7.59
CA MET A 530 42.96 -13.08 -8.67
C MET A 530 42.09 -13.24 -9.92
N GLY A 531 40.79 -13.01 -9.83
CA GLY A 531 39.82 -13.32 -10.88
C GLY A 531 39.27 -14.72 -10.79
N ALA A 532 37.94 -14.88 -11.01
CA ALA A 532 37.12 -16.04 -10.65
C ALA A 532 37.62 -17.41 -11.19
N ASP A 533 38.19 -17.44 -12.38
CA ASP A 533 38.58 -18.68 -13.06
C ASP A 533 39.99 -19.16 -12.69
N LYS A 534 40.64 -18.52 -11.73
CA LYS A 534 42.07 -18.76 -11.46
C LYS A 534 42.34 -19.52 -10.17
N ILE A 535 41.33 -19.86 -9.35
CA ILE A 535 41.56 -20.61 -8.11
C ILE A 535 41.40 -22.10 -8.34
N GLU A 536 42.50 -22.80 -8.18
CA GLU A 536 42.53 -24.25 -8.28
C GLU A 536 41.98 -24.94 -7.02
N PRO A 537 41.42 -26.16 -7.13
CA PRO A 537 40.92 -26.91 -5.96
C PRO A 537 41.98 -27.09 -4.84
N GLN A 538 43.25 -27.17 -5.20
CA GLN A 538 44.35 -27.28 -4.27
C GLN A 538 44.52 -26.00 -3.42
N GLU A 539 44.39 -24.84 -4.03
CA GLU A 539 44.46 -23.55 -3.34
C GLU A 539 43.30 -23.36 -2.38
N LYS A 540 42.07 -23.78 -2.75
CA LYS A 540 40.93 -23.77 -1.81
C LYS A 540 41.21 -24.60 -0.56
N SER A 541 41.79 -25.77 -0.71
CA SER A 541 42.19 -26.63 0.42
C SER A 541 43.30 -26.02 1.29
N ILE A 542 44.23 -25.28 0.68
CA ILE A 542 45.29 -24.58 1.40
C ILE A 542 44.72 -23.41 2.21
N ILE A 543 43.83 -22.62 1.61
CA ILE A 543 43.17 -21.49 2.28
C ILE A 543 42.37 -22.01 3.48
N ASP A 544 41.55 -23.03 3.30
CA ASP A 544 40.69 -23.61 4.35
C ASP A 544 41.55 -24.11 5.53
N ARG A 545 42.66 -24.81 5.24
CA ARG A 545 43.61 -25.28 6.26
C ARG A 545 44.28 -24.11 7.01
N SER A 546 44.72 -23.07 6.29
CA SER A 546 45.34 -21.89 6.90
C SER A 546 44.36 -21.13 7.77
N VAL A 547 43.12 -20.99 7.35
CA VAL A 547 42.05 -20.42 8.20
C VAL A 547 41.85 -21.24 9.47
N GLY A 548 41.77 -22.57 9.37
CA GLY A 548 41.73 -23.44 10.56
C GLY A 548 42.92 -23.27 11.51
N ASN A 549 44.12 -23.05 10.97
CA ASN A 549 45.31 -22.82 11.74
C ASN A 549 45.29 -21.52 12.53
N ILE A 550 45.01 -20.39 11.86
CA ILE A 550 45.07 -19.05 12.50
C ILE A 550 43.95 -18.84 13.52
N TYR A 551 42.78 -19.46 13.32
CA TYR A 551 41.66 -19.35 14.27
C TYR A 551 41.71 -20.40 15.40
N ARG A 552 42.61 -21.37 15.39
CA ARG A 552 42.64 -22.52 16.31
C ARG A 552 42.54 -22.16 17.77
N GLU A 553 43.23 -21.11 18.21
CA GLU A 553 43.18 -20.65 19.60
C GLU A 553 42.01 -19.73 19.86
N TYR A 554 41.72 -18.81 18.96
CA TYR A 554 40.66 -17.81 19.10
C TYR A 554 39.28 -18.43 19.20
N ILE A 555 38.96 -19.47 18.39
CA ILE A 555 37.64 -20.08 18.36
C ILE A 555 37.26 -20.87 19.60
N LYS A 556 38.24 -21.24 20.45
CA LYS A 556 37.97 -21.99 21.68
C LYS A 556 37.10 -21.21 22.68
N ASN A 557 37.26 -19.91 22.74
CA ASN A 557 36.58 -19.06 23.72
C ASN A 557 36.19 -17.68 23.17
N PHE A 558 36.53 -17.33 21.94
CA PHE A 558 36.34 -16.02 21.32
C PHE A 558 36.89 -14.85 22.16
N GLN A 559 37.95 -15.11 22.95
CA GLN A 559 38.61 -14.10 23.76
C GLN A 559 39.96 -13.71 23.14
N GLY A 560 40.34 -12.45 23.33
CA GLY A 560 41.55 -11.88 22.74
C GLY A 560 41.30 -11.19 21.40
N GLN A 561 42.39 -10.97 20.67
CA GLN A 561 42.33 -10.35 19.33
C GLN A 561 42.09 -11.43 18.27
N PRO A 562 41.13 -11.25 17.37
CA PRO A 562 40.94 -12.14 16.23
C PRO A 562 42.17 -12.07 15.31
N PRO A 563 42.46 -13.14 14.52
CA PRO A 563 43.54 -13.09 13.54
C PRO A 563 43.29 -12.04 12.48
N THR A 564 44.36 -11.60 11.84
CA THR A 564 44.34 -10.60 10.75
C THR A 564 44.76 -11.23 9.43
N LEU A 565 44.56 -10.49 8.29
CA LEU A 565 45.07 -10.93 7.00
C LEU A 565 46.61 -11.12 7.01
N LYS A 566 47.32 -10.39 7.87
CA LYS A 566 48.77 -10.59 8.07
C LYS A 566 49.07 -11.95 8.71
N ASP A 567 48.30 -12.40 9.69
CA ASP A 567 48.46 -13.71 10.29
C ASP A 567 48.22 -14.84 9.29
N LEU A 568 47.25 -14.63 8.36
CA LEU A 568 46.98 -15.55 7.26
C LEU A 568 48.19 -15.59 6.29
N TYR A 569 48.72 -14.41 5.91
CA TYR A 569 49.91 -14.32 5.07
C TYR A 569 51.12 -15.04 5.71
N ASP A 570 51.36 -14.81 7.00
CA ASP A 570 52.46 -15.41 7.74
C ASP A 570 52.31 -16.94 7.85
N ASP A 571 51.09 -17.48 8.00
CA ASP A 571 50.82 -18.94 7.99
C ASP A 571 51.04 -19.56 6.60
N LEU A 572 50.59 -18.87 5.54
CA LEU A 572 50.82 -19.32 4.16
C LEU A 572 52.30 -19.36 3.80
N MET A 573 53.09 -18.36 4.22
CA MET A 573 54.54 -18.28 3.98
C MET A 573 55.33 -19.36 4.75
N LYS A 574 54.82 -19.89 5.85
CA LYS A 574 55.41 -21.00 6.62
C LYS A 574 55.21 -22.37 5.94
N GLN A 575 54.27 -22.49 5.04
CA GLN A 575 53.99 -23.75 4.35
C GLN A 575 55.01 -24.01 3.23
N VAL A 576 55.34 -25.27 3.01
CA VAL A 576 56.34 -25.68 2.04
C VAL A 576 55.78 -25.72 0.58
N ASN A 577 54.46 -25.66 0.44
CA ASN A 577 53.77 -25.82 -0.84
C ASN A 577 53.95 -24.59 -1.72
N PRO A 578 54.39 -24.71 -3.01
CA PRO A 578 54.50 -23.57 -3.94
C PRO A 578 53.16 -22.80 -4.11
N GLU A 579 52.05 -23.50 -4.07
CA GLU A 579 50.71 -22.92 -4.17
C GLU A 579 50.38 -22.00 -2.98
N ALA A 580 50.81 -22.35 -1.77
CA ALA A 580 50.66 -21.50 -0.59
C ALA A 580 51.45 -20.20 -0.73
N HIS A 581 52.69 -20.26 -1.27
CA HIS A 581 53.47 -19.08 -1.54
C HIS A 581 52.87 -18.21 -2.64
N ARG A 582 52.25 -18.83 -3.67
CA ARG A 582 51.52 -18.09 -4.72
C ARG A 582 50.36 -17.31 -4.12
N ILE A 583 49.58 -17.93 -3.24
CA ILE A 583 48.47 -17.25 -2.51
C ILE A 583 49.01 -16.13 -1.62
N ALA A 584 50.12 -16.36 -0.89
CA ALA A 584 50.73 -15.33 -0.05
C ALA A 584 51.21 -14.15 -0.87
N LEU A 585 51.89 -14.36 -2.01
CA LEU A 585 52.32 -13.28 -2.93
C LEU A 585 51.16 -12.47 -3.48
N ALA A 586 50.04 -13.10 -3.76
CA ALA A 586 48.82 -12.38 -4.21
C ALA A 586 48.22 -11.49 -3.11
N LEU A 587 48.33 -11.91 -1.85
CA LEU A 587 47.88 -11.15 -0.69
C LEU A 587 48.90 -10.11 -0.21
N GLU A 588 50.16 -10.14 -0.67
CA GLU A 588 51.25 -9.33 -0.10
C GLU A 588 50.97 -7.83 -0.16
N LEU A 589 50.41 -7.32 -1.29
CA LEU A 589 50.03 -5.93 -1.42
C LEU A 589 49.01 -5.46 -0.41
N PHE A 590 48.12 -6.35 0.04
CA PHE A 590 47.01 -6.07 0.94
C PHE A 590 47.30 -6.44 2.41
N THR A 591 48.47 -7.01 2.68
CA THR A 591 48.86 -7.45 4.03
C THR A 591 50.07 -6.67 4.55
N VAL A 592 51.19 -6.72 3.89
CA VAL A 592 52.45 -6.03 4.25
C VAL A 592 52.80 -4.90 3.30
N GLY A 593 52.12 -4.83 2.14
CA GLY A 593 52.29 -3.79 1.16
C GLY A 593 51.55 -2.49 1.45
N SER A 594 51.43 -1.60 0.46
CA SER A 594 50.86 -0.26 0.62
C SER A 594 49.35 -0.19 0.75
N LEU A 595 48.63 -1.27 0.45
CA LEU A 595 47.16 -1.32 0.49
C LEU A 595 46.62 -2.17 1.69
N ASN A 596 47.31 -2.10 2.85
CA ASN A 596 47.10 -2.98 3.99
C ASN A 596 45.98 -2.54 4.96
N VAL A 597 45.07 -1.65 4.54
CA VAL A 597 44.02 -1.04 5.38
C VAL A 597 43.12 -2.07 6.09
N PHE A 598 42.90 -3.24 5.50
CA PHE A 598 42.07 -4.33 6.03
C PHE A 598 42.86 -5.43 6.75
N SER A 599 44.17 -5.26 6.93
CA SER A 599 45.05 -6.23 7.62
C SER A 599 45.37 -5.85 9.07
N HIS A 600 44.82 -4.75 9.56
CA HIS A 600 44.97 -4.28 10.94
C HIS A 600 43.79 -4.72 11.81
N GLN A 601 43.99 -4.72 13.12
CA GLN A 601 42.88 -4.93 14.05
C GLN A 601 41.87 -3.80 13.96
N THR A 602 40.58 -4.12 14.11
CA THR A 602 39.52 -3.13 14.15
C THR A 602 39.73 -2.16 15.30
N ASN A 603 39.91 -0.88 14.98
CA ASN A 603 40.15 0.21 15.91
C ASN A 603 38.97 1.18 16.06
N ILE A 604 37.85 0.86 15.49
CA ILE A 604 36.65 1.69 15.44
C ILE A 604 35.52 1.13 16.32
N ASN A 605 34.64 2.02 16.77
CA ASN A 605 33.45 1.60 17.49
C ASN A 605 32.34 1.13 16.55
N THR A 606 32.33 -0.14 16.21
CA THR A 606 31.29 -0.75 15.37
C THR A 606 29.96 -0.96 16.12
N LYS A 607 29.85 -0.55 17.41
CA LYS A 607 28.64 -0.77 18.23
C LYS A 607 27.66 0.42 18.22
N SER A 608 28.03 1.54 17.57
CA SER A 608 27.13 2.69 17.45
C SER A 608 25.83 2.27 16.74
N ARG A 609 24.70 2.81 17.20
CA ARG A 609 23.38 2.54 16.62
C ARG A 609 23.25 3.00 15.17
N ILE A 610 23.86 4.12 14.85
CA ILE A 610 23.87 4.69 13.50
C ILE A 610 25.30 4.72 13.02
N LEU A 611 25.61 3.97 11.98
CA LEU A 611 26.94 3.85 11.39
C LEU A 611 26.91 4.24 9.91
N CYS A 612 27.90 5.02 9.50
CA CYS A 612 28.13 5.34 8.08
C CYS A 612 29.57 4.94 7.71
N PHE A 613 29.71 4.03 6.78
CA PHE A 613 30.99 3.67 6.19
C PHE A 613 31.26 4.55 4.97
N ASP A 614 32.09 5.57 5.15
CA ASP A 614 32.58 6.44 4.08
C ASP A 614 33.78 5.78 3.40
N ILE A 615 33.62 5.40 2.13
CA ILE A 615 34.60 4.65 1.35
C ILE A 615 35.09 5.42 0.14
N GLN A 616 34.85 6.73 0.07
CA GLN A 616 35.25 7.56 -1.06
C GLN A 616 36.75 7.49 -1.34
N ASP A 617 37.60 7.47 -0.29
CA ASP A 617 39.05 7.52 -0.37
C ASP A 617 39.72 6.13 -0.58
N LEU A 618 38.93 5.04 -0.78
CA LEU A 618 39.51 3.71 -0.96
C LEU A 618 40.26 3.49 -2.28
N GLY A 619 40.00 4.32 -3.29
CA GLY A 619 40.54 4.11 -4.64
C GLY A 619 39.98 2.86 -5.35
N GLU A 620 40.08 2.84 -6.67
CA GLU A 620 39.43 1.81 -7.51
C GLU A 620 39.87 0.37 -7.17
N ASN A 621 41.16 0.16 -6.87
CA ASN A 621 41.71 -1.17 -6.59
C ASN A 621 41.22 -1.81 -5.26
N LEU A 622 40.88 -0.99 -4.26
CA LEU A 622 40.40 -1.45 -2.96
C LEU A 622 38.88 -1.37 -2.83
N LYS A 623 38.20 -0.67 -3.71
CA LYS A 623 36.77 -0.43 -3.59
C LYS A 623 35.94 -1.72 -3.54
N SER A 624 36.26 -2.68 -4.40
CA SER A 624 35.58 -3.98 -4.46
C SER A 624 35.91 -4.86 -3.24
N VAL A 625 37.15 -4.86 -2.79
CA VAL A 625 37.58 -5.56 -1.56
C VAL A 625 36.92 -4.93 -0.34
N GLY A 626 36.96 -3.60 -0.26
CA GLY A 626 36.32 -2.86 0.81
C GLY A 626 34.83 -3.12 0.94
N LEU A 627 34.12 -3.13 -0.18
CA LEU A 627 32.68 -3.46 -0.23
C LEU A 627 32.42 -4.87 0.32
N LEU A 628 33.25 -5.85 -0.03
CA LEU A 628 33.11 -7.22 0.46
C LEU A 628 33.37 -7.32 1.98
N VAL A 629 34.46 -6.66 2.47
CA VAL A 629 34.78 -6.63 3.91
C VAL A 629 33.69 -5.94 4.73
N MET A 630 33.15 -4.82 4.24
CA MET A 630 32.04 -4.14 4.91
C MET A 630 30.77 -4.97 4.94
N LEU A 631 30.46 -5.67 3.83
CA LEU A 631 29.28 -6.54 3.79
C LEU A 631 29.39 -7.68 4.81
N ASP A 632 30.57 -8.24 5.00
CA ASP A 632 30.83 -9.24 6.05
C ASP A 632 30.68 -8.65 7.46
N ALA A 633 31.21 -7.46 7.71
CA ALA A 633 31.06 -6.76 8.98
C ALA A 633 29.57 -6.43 9.28
N ILE A 634 28.83 -5.98 8.28
CA ILE A 634 27.38 -5.73 8.37
C ILE A 634 26.63 -7.03 8.67
N TYR A 635 26.95 -8.11 7.96
CA TYR A 635 26.34 -9.41 8.19
C TYR A 635 26.55 -9.89 9.63
N ASN A 636 27.77 -9.74 10.15
CA ASN A 636 28.12 -10.07 11.53
C ASN A 636 27.31 -9.23 12.54
N ARG A 637 27.16 -7.91 12.28
CA ARG A 637 26.35 -7.02 13.12
C ARG A 637 24.88 -7.38 13.12
N VAL A 638 24.30 -7.71 11.95
CA VAL A 638 22.90 -8.15 11.84
C VAL A 638 22.64 -9.43 12.65
N ILE A 639 23.57 -10.38 12.65
CA ILE A 639 23.45 -11.60 13.46
C ILE A 639 23.47 -11.28 14.95
N GLN A 640 24.37 -10.39 15.39
CA GLN A 640 24.42 -9.96 16.79
C GLN A 640 23.11 -9.29 17.22
N ASN A 641 22.60 -8.35 16.41
CA ASN A 641 21.36 -7.64 16.68
C ASN A 641 20.15 -8.58 16.75
N ARG A 642 20.09 -9.61 15.88
CA ARG A 642 19.08 -10.65 15.95
C ARG A 642 19.05 -11.34 17.32
N ARG A 643 20.21 -11.66 17.90
CA ARG A 643 20.32 -12.28 19.22
C ARG A 643 19.85 -11.35 20.34
N GLU A 644 20.06 -10.06 20.17
CA GLU A 644 19.62 -9.01 21.08
C GLU A 644 18.15 -8.60 20.87
N GLY A 645 17.47 -9.14 19.83
CA GLY A 645 16.11 -8.79 19.47
C GLY A 645 15.97 -7.40 18.84
N LYS A 646 17.07 -6.84 18.32
CA LYS A 646 17.10 -5.54 17.66
C LYS A 646 16.90 -5.65 16.15
N TYR A 647 16.17 -4.72 15.58
CA TYR A 647 16.02 -4.59 14.14
C TYR A 647 17.17 -3.78 13.53
N THR A 648 17.54 -4.07 12.27
CA THR A 648 18.65 -3.39 11.58
C THR A 648 18.22 -2.94 10.19
N HIS A 649 18.47 -1.67 9.87
CA HIS A 649 18.26 -1.13 8.52
C HIS A 649 19.61 -0.88 7.85
N VAL A 650 19.83 -1.47 6.68
CA VAL A 650 21.06 -1.35 5.91
C VAL A 650 20.78 -0.61 4.62
N TYR A 651 21.51 0.48 4.37
CA TYR A 651 21.44 1.27 3.13
C TYR A 651 22.77 1.13 2.39
N ILE A 652 22.71 0.77 1.13
CA ILE A 652 23.88 0.69 0.25
C ILE A 652 23.69 1.67 -0.89
N ASP A 653 24.41 2.78 -0.84
CA ASP A 653 24.39 3.73 -1.95
C ASP A 653 25.27 3.22 -3.10
N GLU A 654 24.91 3.57 -4.32
CA GLU A 654 25.51 3.10 -5.56
C GLU A 654 25.69 1.56 -5.61
N ILE A 655 24.61 0.83 -5.24
CA ILE A 655 24.61 -0.64 -5.11
C ILE A 655 25.03 -1.34 -6.41
N TYR A 656 24.93 -0.69 -7.58
CA TYR A 656 25.38 -1.24 -8.87
C TYR A 656 26.86 -1.64 -8.85
N LEU A 657 27.67 -1.01 -7.98
CA LEU A 657 29.08 -1.36 -7.80
C LEU A 657 29.32 -2.83 -7.43
N PHE A 658 28.31 -3.49 -6.86
CA PHE A 658 28.36 -4.94 -6.59
C PHE A 658 28.05 -5.80 -7.81
N PHE A 659 27.50 -5.23 -8.88
CA PHE A 659 27.04 -5.96 -10.07
C PHE A 659 27.82 -5.60 -11.35
N ALA A 660 28.59 -4.50 -11.32
CA ALA A 660 29.31 -4.01 -12.47
C ALA A 660 30.29 -5.07 -13.01
N ASN A 661 30.01 -5.60 -14.17
CA ASN A 661 30.98 -6.39 -14.95
C ASN A 661 31.95 -5.42 -15.59
N GLY A 662 33.23 -5.47 -15.20
CA GLY A 662 34.26 -4.61 -15.73
C GLY A 662 34.43 -4.76 -17.24
N SER A 663 33.67 -4.04 -18.04
CA SER A 663 33.87 -3.92 -19.50
C SER A 663 34.79 -2.78 -19.86
N GLY A 664 35.96 -2.73 -19.26
CA GLY A 664 36.94 -1.65 -19.64
C GLY A 664 38.33 -1.73 -19.04
N SER A 665 38.51 -2.30 -17.93
CA SER A 665 39.82 -2.56 -17.32
C SER A 665 39.82 -4.02 -16.86
N GLY A 666 40.74 -4.85 -17.33
CA GLY A 666 40.82 -6.30 -17.21
C GLY A 666 40.64 -6.98 -15.82
N HIS A 667 39.84 -6.42 -14.96
CA HIS A 667 39.44 -6.95 -13.68
C HIS A 667 37.92 -7.22 -13.68
N SER A 668 37.56 -8.45 -14.00
CA SER A 668 36.20 -8.96 -13.79
C SER A 668 35.88 -8.86 -12.31
N ILE A 669 34.93 -7.97 -11.92
CA ILE A 669 34.30 -8.06 -10.59
C ILE A 669 33.55 -9.38 -10.60
N THR A 670 34.03 -10.35 -9.83
CA THR A 670 33.53 -11.71 -9.86
C THR A 670 32.14 -11.81 -9.28
N ASN A 671 31.37 -12.80 -9.71
CA ASN A 671 30.01 -13.14 -9.25
C ASN A 671 29.88 -13.29 -7.72
N TYR A 672 30.98 -13.36 -6.97
CA TYR A 672 30.99 -13.62 -5.53
C TYR A 672 30.46 -12.48 -4.67
N SER A 673 30.81 -11.23 -4.95
CA SER A 673 30.28 -10.09 -4.19
C SER A 673 28.77 -9.98 -4.39
N SER A 674 28.30 -10.17 -5.61
CA SER A 674 26.89 -10.18 -5.94
C SER A 674 26.15 -11.39 -5.35
N GLU A 675 26.77 -12.57 -5.32
CA GLU A 675 26.21 -13.76 -4.69
C GLU A 675 26.15 -13.62 -3.15
N PHE A 676 27.18 -13.05 -2.52
CA PHE A 676 27.19 -12.81 -1.09
C PHE A 676 26.13 -11.77 -0.72
N LEU A 677 26.01 -10.66 -1.47
CA LEU A 677 24.97 -9.68 -1.30
C LEU A 677 23.56 -10.31 -1.45
N TYR A 678 23.38 -11.19 -2.41
CA TYR A 678 22.12 -11.92 -2.59
C TYR A 678 21.81 -12.89 -1.45
N LYS A 679 22.83 -13.55 -0.90
CA LYS A 679 22.69 -14.36 0.33
C LYS A 679 22.21 -13.48 1.49
N CYS A 680 22.80 -12.28 1.67
CA CYS A 680 22.38 -11.30 2.67
C CYS A 680 20.93 -10.87 2.42
N TRP A 681 20.59 -10.52 1.17
CA TRP A 681 19.22 -10.11 0.76
C TRP A 681 18.15 -11.11 1.15
N LYS A 682 18.42 -12.41 0.94
CA LYS A 682 17.49 -13.48 1.32
C LYS A 682 17.41 -13.73 2.82
N ARG A 683 18.53 -13.58 3.55
CA ARG A 683 18.62 -13.96 4.96
C ARG A 683 18.23 -12.84 5.92
N PHE A 684 18.47 -11.58 5.57
CA PHE A 684 18.24 -10.43 6.46
C PHE A 684 16.80 -10.34 6.91
N ARG A 685 15.83 -10.67 6.04
CA ARG A 685 14.44 -10.80 6.43
C ARG A 685 14.23 -11.70 7.67
N LYS A 686 14.90 -12.86 7.72
CA LYS A 686 14.78 -13.81 8.84
C LYS A 686 15.51 -13.33 10.09
N TYR A 687 16.39 -12.34 9.93
CA TYR A 687 17.23 -11.82 11.00
C TYR A 687 16.71 -10.51 11.59
N GLY A 688 15.50 -10.07 11.19
CA GLY A 688 14.97 -8.79 11.59
C GLY A 688 15.78 -7.63 11.01
N ALA A 689 16.16 -7.75 9.74
CA ALA A 689 16.88 -6.68 9.05
C ALA A 689 16.29 -6.42 7.67
N THR A 690 16.40 -5.16 7.21
CA THR A 690 16.07 -4.74 5.84
C THR A 690 17.30 -4.22 5.13
N LEU A 691 17.40 -4.49 3.84
CA LEU A 691 18.46 -4.00 2.98
C LEU A 691 17.85 -3.12 1.87
N THR A 692 18.34 -1.90 1.74
CA THR A 692 17.91 -0.93 0.72
C THR A 692 19.07 -0.62 -0.20
N GLY A 693 18.93 -0.96 -1.48
CA GLY A 693 19.87 -0.57 -2.52
C GLY A 693 19.45 0.76 -3.15
N ILE A 694 20.41 1.68 -3.31
CA ILE A 694 20.18 2.95 -3.97
C ILE A 694 21.02 2.95 -5.26
N THR A 695 20.42 3.30 -6.40
CA THR A 695 21.13 3.29 -7.68
C THR A 695 20.56 4.30 -8.68
N GLN A 696 21.42 4.84 -9.50
CA GLN A 696 21.05 5.63 -10.67
C GLN A 696 21.09 4.81 -11.98
N ASN A 697 21.71 3.63 -11.97
CA ASN A 697 21.93 2.78 -13.13
C ASN A 697 21.14 1.47 -12.99
N VAL A 698 19.85 1.50 -13.27
CA VAL A 698 19.00 0.31 -13.19
C VAL A 698 19.37 -0.68 -14.29
N GLU A 699 19.66 -0.22 -15.49
CA GLU A 699 20.06 -1.05 -16.62
C GLU A 699 21.29 -1.90 -16.30
N GLU A 700 22.36 -1.28 -15.76
CA GLU A 700 23.56 -2.01 -15.34
C GLU A 700 23.27 -3.05 -14.26
N CYS A 701 22.44 -2.71 -13.27
CA CYS A 701 22.02 -3.67 -12.27
C CYS A 701 21.29 -4.87 -12.91
N LEU A 702 20.39 -4.60 -13.85
CA LEU A 702 19.55 -5.64 -14.47
C LEU A 702 20.29 -6.49 -15.52
N LEU A 703 21.53 -6.16 -15.88
CA LEU A 703 22.40 -7.08 -16.62
C LEU A 703 22.80 -8.30 -15.77
N SER A 704 22.88 -8.14 -14.45
CA SER A 704 23.11 -9.24 -13.51
C SER A 704 21.82 -10.02 -13.23
N ASN A 705 21.84 -11.35 -13.41
CA ASN A 705 20.73 -12.22 -13.02
C ASN A 705 20.44 -12.13 -11.51
N THR A 706 21.47 -11.97 -10.71
CA THR A 706 21.37 -11.81 -9.26
C THR A 706 20.61 -10.56 -8.89
N ALA A 707 20.94 -9.42 -9.49
CA ALA A 707 20.21 -8.18 -9.27
C ALA A 707 18.76 -8.25 -9.76
N ARG A 708 18.50 -8.87 -10.93
CA ARG A 708 17.12 -9.10 -11.39
C ARG A 708 16.27 -9.87 -10.36
N MET A 709 16.85 -10.93 -9.76
CA MET A 709 16.18 -11.68 -8.71
C MET A 709 15.95 -10.85 -7.44
N MET A 710 16.87 -9.94 -7.09
CA MET A 710 16.72 -9.04 -5.95
C MET A 710 15.59 -8.04 -6.19
N PHE A 711 15.53 -7.39 -7.35
CA PHE A 711 14.46 -6.49 -7.74
C PHE A 711 13.09 -7.19 -7.77
N ALA A 712 13.01 -8.37 -8.41
CA ALA A 712 11.77 -9.14 -8.51
C ALA A 712 11.22 -9.59 -7.15
N ASN A 713 12.10 -9.88 -6.18
CA ASN A 713 11.73 -10.30 -4.84
C ASN A 713 11.57 -9.13 -3.85
N SER A 714 11.74 -7.89 -4.27
CA SER A 714 11.60 -6.70 -3.43
C SER A 714 10.15 -6.25 -3.38
N GLU A 715 9.64 -6.08 -2.17
CA GLU A 715 8.28 -5.55 -1.97
C GLU A 715 8.26 -4.03 -1.79
N PHE A 716 9.41 -3.41 -1.61
CA PHE A 716 9.54 -1.96 -1.56
C PHE A 716 10.39 -1.44 -2.71
N LEU A 717 9.84 -0.57 -3.55
CA LEU A 717 10.57 0.13 -4.62
C LEU A 717 10.11 1.58 -4.67
N LEU A 718 11.05 2.50 -4.53
CA LEU A 718 10.83 3.92 -4.73
C LEU A 718 11.49 4.34 -6.05
N MET A 719 10.70 4.61 -7.05
CA MET A 719 11.13 4.95 -8.41
C MET A 719 10.89 6.43 -8.65
N LEU A 720 11.93 7.21 -8.66
CA LEU A 720 11.93 8.63 -9.04
C LEU A 720 12.08 8.77 -10.56
N ASN A 721 12.42 9.97 -11.05
CA ASN A 721 12.65 10.18 -12.47
C ASN A 721 13.67 9.17 -13.04
N GLN A 722 13.33 8.48 -14.14
CA GLN A 722 14.13 7.41 -14.75
C GLN A 722 14.61 7.82 -16.15
N ALA A 723 15.76 7.27 -16.55
CA ALA A 723 16.14 7.28 -17.96
C ALA A 723 15.18 6.38 -18.78
N THR A 724 15.05 6.66 -20.08
CA THR A 724 14.10 5.94 -20.94
C THR A 724 14.33 4.43 -20.96
N THR A 725 15.59 3.99 -21.03
CA THR A 725 15.99 2.57 -21.02
C THR A 725 15.63 1.89 -19.70
N ASP A 726 15.93 2.56 -18.58
CA ASP A 726 15.63 2.07 -17.22
C ASP A 726 14.12 1.94 -17.00
N ARG A 727 13.34 2.93 -17.47
CA ARG A 727 11.89 2.95 -17.42
C ARG A 727 11.28 1.73 -18.11
N GLU A 728 11.72 1.41 -19.33
CA GLU A 728 11.23 0.26 -20.08
C GLU A 728 11.53 -1.08 -19.37
N GLN A 729 12.72 -1.20 -18.81
CA GLN A 729 13.11 -2.41 -18.09
C GLN A 729 12.33 -2.59 -16.79
N LEU A 730 12.13 -1.51 -16.02
CA LEU A 730 11.31 -1.52 -14.82
C LEU A 730 9.84 -1.83 -15.14
N ALA A 731 9.30 -1.24 -16.22
CA ALA A 731 7.93 -1.53 -16.65
C ALA A 731 7.71 -3.03 -16.92
N ARG A 732 8.63 -3.66 -17.65
CA ARG A 732 8.58 -5.11 -17.93
C ARG A 732 8.72 -5.95 -16.66
N LEU A 733 9.63 -5.58 -15.77
CA LEU A 733 9.89 -6.31 -14.53
C LEU A 733 8.70 -6.27 -13.56
N LEU A 734 8.05 -5.12 -13.47
CA LEU A 734 6.96 -4.86 -12.52
C LEU A 734 5.57 -5.11 -13.11
N GLY A 735 5.45 -5.28 -14.42
CA GLY A 735 4.17 -5.34 -15.11
C GLY A 735 3.38 -4.02 -15.00
N ALA A 736 4.11 -2.89 -14.89
CA ALA A 736 3.50 -1.57 -14.77
C ALA A 736 3.02 -1.06 -16.14
N SER A 737 1.90 -0.31 -16.13
CA SER A 737 1.34 0.28 -17.34
C SER A 737 2.16 1.51 -17.81
N ASP A 738 2.02 1.88 -19.09
CA ASP A 738 2.63 3.11 -19.62
C ASP A 738 2.13 4.34 -18.87
N THR A 739 0.85 4.36 -18.49
CA THR A 739 0.27 5.43 -17.68
C THR A 739 0.92 5.52 -16.29
N GLN A 740 1.18 4.39 -15.63
CA GLN A 740 1.97 4.40 -14.39
C GLN A 740 3.39 4.88 -14.64
N MET A 741 4.05 4.37 -15.66
CA MET A 741 5.43 4.75 -15.97
C MET A 741 5.59 6.20 -16.45
N SER A 742 4.52 6.88 -16.86
CA SER A 742 4.57 8.33 -17.15
C SER A 742 4.88 9.18 -15.92
N TYR A 743 4.58 8.70 -14.71
CA TYR A 743 4.92 9.40 -13.47
C TYR A 743 6.41 9.38 -13.10
N VAL A 744 7.23 8.57 -13.81
CA VAL A 744 8.68 8.53 -13.68
C VAL A 744 9.40 9.04 -14.94
N ASP A 745 8.65 9.58 -15.90
CA ASP A 745 9.16 10.17 -17.13
C ASP A 745 9.20 11.69 -16.99
N ASN A 746 10.39 12.29 -17.00
CA ASN A 746 10.59 13.72 -16.77
C ASN A 746 9.94 14.26 -15.47
N ALA A 747 9.84 13.42 -14.47
CA ALA A 747 9.23 13.78 -13.19
C ALA A 747 10.09 14.83 -12.46
N PRO A 748 9.47 15.82 -11.78
CA PRO A 748 10.18 16.72 -10.89
C PRO A 748 10.91 15.96 -9.76
N ALA A 749 11.91 16.56 -9.15
CA ALA A 749 12.60 15.95 -8.01
C ALA A 749 11.62 15.67 -6.87
N GLY A 750 11.70 14.49 -6.30
CA GLY A 750 10.79 14.02 -5.25
C GLY A 750 9.44 13.47 -5.74
N HIS A 751 9.23 13.38 -7.05
CA HIS A 751 8.03 12.79 -7.65
C HIS A 751 8.37 11.45 -8.31
N GLY A 752 7.41 10.54 -8.36
CA GLY A 752 7.62 9.25 -8.98
C GLY A 752 6.56 8.20 -8.66
N LEU A 753 6.98 6.95 -8.63
CA LEU A 753 6.17 5.79 -8.26
C LEU A 753 6.73 5.10 -7.02
N ILE A 754 5.87 4.73 -6.09
CA ILE A 754 6.22 3.89 -4.95
C ILE A 754 5.46 2.56 -5.04
N LYS A 755 6.21 1.45 -4.94
CA LYS A 755 5.66 0.10 -4.82
C LYS A 755 5.81 -0.37 -3.38
N VAL A 756 4.72 -0.80 -2.78
CA VAL A 756 4.69 -1.41 -1.44
C VAL A 756 3.83 -2.68 -1.51
N GLY A 757 4.48 -3.83 -1.38
CA GLY A 757 3.81 -5.10 -1.62
C GLY A 757 3.24 -5.20 -3.03
N GLY A 758 1.94 -5.37 -3.14
CA GLY A 758 1.22 -5.40 -4.41
C GLY A 758 0.76 -4.04 -4.94
N ALA A 759 0.83 -2.99 -4.13
CA ALA A 759 0.38 -1.65 -4.50
C ALA A 759 1.49 -0.87 -5.22
N ILE A 760 1.17 -0.24 -6.35
CA ILE A 760 2.05 0.69 -7.07
C ILE A 760 1.28 1.99 -7.25
N VAL A 761 1.69 3.04 -6.55
CA VAL A 761 1.00 4.32 -6.58
C VAL A 761 1.93 5.47 -6.94
N PRO A 762 1.46 6.46 -7.70
CA PRO A 762 2.23 7.66 -7.96
C PRO A 762 2.28 8.53 -6.71
N PHE A 763 3.44 9.15 -6.47
CA PHE A 763 3.64 10.00 -5.30
C PHE A 763 4.33 11.31 -5.61
N ALA A 764 4.09 12.30 -4.75
CA ALA A 764 4.78 13.56 -4.70
C ALA A 764 5.28 13.80 -3.26
N ASN A 765 6.55 14.11 -3.11
CA ASN A 765 7.17 14.38 -1.82
C ASN A 765 7.99 15.67 -1.89
N GLU A 766 7.37 16.76 -1.55
CA GLU A 766 7.99 18.07 -1.48
C GLU A 766 8.30 18.43 -0.02
N LEU A 767 9.57 18.58 0.29
CA LEU A 767 10.05 18.93 1.62
C LEU A 767 10.23 20.46 1.75
N PRO A 768 9.88 21.06 2.90
CA PRO A 768 10.07 22.49 3.14
C PRO A 768 11.57 22.82 3.24
N LYS A 769 12.03 23.76 2.38
CA LYS A 769 13.46 24.10 2.26
C LYS A 769 14.01 24.93 3.43
N ASN A 770 13.15 25.48 4.27
CA ASN A 770 13.49 26.36 5.37
C ASN A 770 13.73 25.62 6.71
N THR A 771 13.96 24.32 6.69
CA THR A 771 14.18 23.49 7.87
C THR A 771 15.64 23.04 7.97
N GLU A 772 16.14 22.86 9.19
CA GLU A 772 17.46 22.32 9.45
C GLU A 772 17.57 20.87 8.96
N LEU A 773 16.50 20.10 9.13
CA LEU A 773 16.42 18.72 8.63
C LEU A 773 16.57 18.67 7.10
N TYR A 774 15.94 19.59 6.35
CA TYR A 774 16.13 19.70 4.91
C TYR A 774 17.58 20.00 4.55
N ARG A 775 18.22 20.97 5.26
CA ARG A 775 19.61 21.34 5.04
C ARG A 775 20.57 20.14 5.20
N LEU A 776 20.36 19.31 6.22
CA LEU A 776 21.16 18.10 6.45
C LEU A 776 20.93 17.03 5.38
N MET A 777 19.73 16.98 4.80
CA MET A 777 19.40 15.99 3.76
C MET A 777 19.82 16.45 2.36
N SER A 778 19.88 17.78 2.08
CA SER A 778 20.24 18.31 0.76
C SER A 778 21.69 18.03 0.39
N THR A 779 21.90 17.58 -0.86
CA THR A 779 23.24 17.40 -1.44
C THR A 779 23.64 18.56 -2.37
N ARG A 780 22.74 19.54 -2.59
CA ARG A 780 23.01 20.68 -3.48
C ARG A 780 23.86 21.73 -2.78
N PRO A 781 25.04 22.11 -3.35
CA PRO A 781 25.92 23.10 -2.72
C PRO A 781 25.23 24.44 -2.44
N ASN A 782 24.38 24.93 -3.35
CA ASN A 782 23.69 26.22 -3.23
C ASN A 782 22.58 26.24 -2.17
N GLU A 783 22.10 25.09 -1.73
CA GLU A 783 21.06 24.96 -0.70
C GLU A 783 21.64 24.72 0.71
N LYS A 784 22.94 24.44 0.81
CA LYS A 784 23.65 24.28 2.10
C LYS A 784 24.02 25.62 2.76
N PHE A 785 24.00 26.71 2.01
CA PHE A 785 24.42 28.04 2.47
C PHE A 785 23.27 29.03 2.59
N LEU A 786 22.02 28.60 2.40
CA LEU A 786 20.83 29.39 2.65
C LEU A 786 20.30 29.16 4.08
#